data_d5f6534a73eefc796fc9be72869116c4
#
_entry.id   d5f6534a73eefc796fc9be72869116c4
#
_cell.length_a   1.000
_cell.length_b   1.000
_cell.length_c   1.000
_cell.angle_alpha   90.00
_cell.angle_beta   90.00
_cell.angle_gamma   90.00
#
_symmetry.space_group_name_H-M   'P 1'
#
loop_
_entity.id
_entity.type
_entity.pdbx_description
1 polymer ?
#
loop_
_entity_poly.entity_id
_entity_poly.type
_entity_poly.pdbx_seq_one_letter_code
_entity_poly.pdbx_strand_id
1 'polypeptide(L)'
;MSRFAAPHAAIVGALIMAAGAAMPAHGQSAAGAIAAPQPNAASLPLIPLPARIERKPGSFTVGNGTAVAARGAGAVAAARLLTARVSTTRGITLVPGPSGPIRLVRDSSIKGEEAYRLTVSPDGIRIAAADDAGLVHGAMTLAQLLSPDDAFGQAVAVPALVIDDAPRFRWRGYLADVARHFQSIDTLKKTIDQMAALKLNMLHLHLSDDQGWRVEIRKYPDLTRIGAWRVPPTAGGPAPAQPYGGFYTQAELKELVAYAAERAITIVPEIDLPGHAQAIVAAYPELGVFGDRPAVSGNWGVNPYLLDPGPKGIAFVKDVLDELLAIFPGRYIHLGGDEAVKDQWQRSPRVQALMKAQGIASENALQSALIREFDAYLRARGRRLIGWDEILEGGGLPQSATVMSWQGEKGAIEASREGHDVVLSPAPILYLDNLQSWLPDEPPMRPANPPMTLERVYGYDPMPAAIAPQDQAHVLGAQMNAWSEYLTSPEIVWHATFPRLAAFAEGVWSPKPVRDFRSFLDRLEPQVKRWRRDAIPAADSAFAVGYQLDGTRSAAVASGQARLILANQAVHGTIRYTLDGSAPSPASPLYAGPLTVPLGRTVRATTFGTDGAPLAAPRAFDTSVAALLRTDSVTLSACSGGIELRLPLTPDATAFGPAFNSNIFDGCLAWRGAPLSVAKAYRVDVGRLARNFGLAHAFTRLKTYYPATTFGELVVRGGGCDGPPIGTFPLPDPATAPNRLRFTGNLPAGTTDGDLCMTFTAPLSGPLYAVEQVSLEPSR
;
A
#
# COMPACT_ATOMS: atom_id res chain seq x y z
N MET A 1 -42.46 21.50 -28.83
CA MET A 1 -42.32 22.77 -28.07
C MET A 1 -42.32 22.41 -26.59
N SER A 2 -41.48 23.06 -25.87
CA SER A 2 -41.15 23.05 -24.44
C SER A 2 -40.22 21.95 -23.91
N ARG A 3 -39.10 22.47 -23.49
CA ARG A 3 -37.92 21.89 -22.85
C ARG A 3 -38.24 21.46 -21.40
N PHE A 4 -37.76 20.29 -21.00
CA PHE A 4 -37.39 20.06 -19.61
C PHE A 4 -36.00 19.42 -19.58
N ALA A 5 -35.06 20.21 -19.09
CA ALA A 5 -33.73 19.77 -18.75
C ALA A 5 -33.77 19.26 -17.30
N ALA A 6 -33.42 18.00 -17.11
CA ALA A 6 -33.11 17.47 -15.78
C ALA A 6 -31.59 17.55 -15.56
N PRO A 7 -31.12 17.90 -14.38
CA PRO A 7 -29.69 17.89 -14.08
C PRO A 7 -29.21 16.46 -13.80
N HIS A 8 -28.29 16.00 -14.60
CA HIS A 8 -27.54 14.77 -14.31
C HIS A 8 -26.53 15.06 -13.21
N ALA A 9 -26.73 14.48 -12.06
CA ALA A 9 -25.70 14.36 -11.05
C ALA A 9 -24.66 13.35 -11.56
N ALA A 10 -23.50 13.84 -11.99
CA ALA A 10 -22.36 13.03 -12.34
C ALA A 10 -21.68 12.58 -11.05
N ILE A 11 -21.80 11.30 -10.71
CA ILE A 11 -20.93 10.66 -9.73
C ILE A 11 -19.60 10.41 -10.45
N VAL A 12 -18.62 11.24 -10.14
CA VAL A 12 -17.27 11.18 -10.66
C VAL A 12 -16.47 10.34 -9.67
N GLY A 13 -16.08 9.14 -10.08
CA GLY A 13 -14.92 8.52 -9.47
C GLY A 13 -13.74 9.47 -9.60
N ALA A 14 -13.18 9.91 -8.47
CA ALA A 14 -12.15 10.92 -8.42
C ALA A 14 -10.83 10.37 -8.97
N LEU A 15 -10.68 10.37 -10.30
CA LEU A 15 -9.38 10.43 -10.95
C LEU A 15 -9.09 11.91 -11.21
N ILE A 16 -8.17 12.45 -10.45
CA ILE A 16 -7.67 13.81 -10.59
C ILE A 16 -7.09 13.98 -12.00
N MET A 17 -7.75 14.76 -12.83
CA MET A 17 -7.18 15.30 -14.07
C MET A 17 -6.07 16.28 -13.70
N ALA A 18 -4.82 15.90 -13.86
CA ALA A 18 -3.73 16.84 -13.94
C ALA A 18 -3.72 17.45 -15.34
N ALA A 19 -4.21 18.68 -15.44
CA ALA A 19 -3.93 19.51 -16.60
C ALA A 19 -2.42 19.66 -16.73
N GLY A 20 -1.88 19.35 -17.91
CA GLY A 20 -0.48 19.58 -18.25
C GLY A 20 -0.16 21.07 -18.22
N ALA A 21 0.38 21.53 -17.11
CA ALA A 21 1.08 22.79 -17.03
C ALA A 21 2.57 22.48 -17.23
N ALA A 22 3.16 23.02 -18.30
CA ALA A 22 4.58 23.02 -18.51
C ALA A 22 5.27 23.65 -17.30
N MET A 23 6.16 22.91 -16.64
CA MET A 23 6.99 23.46 -15.57
C MET A 23 7.96 24.49 -16.15
N PRO A 24 8.10 25.67 -15.56
CA PRO A 24 9.19 26.57 -15.90
C PRO A 24 10.51 25.92 -15.46
N ALA A 25 11.50 25.99 -16.36
CA ALA A 25 12.88 25.60 -16.09
C ALA A 25 13.39 26.41 -14.88
N HIS A 26 13.62 25.76 -13.75
CA HIS A 26 14.29 26.36 -12.62
C HIS A 26 15.77 26.48 -12.94
N GLY A 27 16.24 27.73 -12.92
CA GLY A 27 17.62 28.09 -13.16
C GLY A 27 18.55 27.33 -12.22
N GLN A 28 19.65 26.84 -12.80
CA GLN A 28 20.76 26.24 -12.06
C GLN A 28 21.35 27.25 -11.08
N SER A 29 21.10 27.05 -9.80
CA SER A 29 21.88 27.63 -8.73
C SER A 29 23.16 26.81 -8.61
N ALA A 30 24.31 27.50 -8.62
CA ALA A 30 25.65 26.93 -8.51
C ALA A 30 25.74 25.87 -7.40
N ALA A 31 26.28 24.70 -7.74
CA ALA A 31 26.59 23.63 -6.81
C ALA A 31 27.67 24.10 -5.83
N GLY A 32 27.26 24.60 -4.67
CA GLY A 32 28.11 24.70 -3.50
C GLY A 32 28.43 23.29 -3.03
N ALA A 33 29.70 22.98 -2.79
CA ALA A 33 30.15 21.73 -2.21
C ALA A 33 29.36 21.48 -0.90
N ILE A 34 28.52 20.44 -0.91
CA ILE A 34 27.78 20.01 0.28
C ILE A 34 28.83 19.43 1.25
N ALA A 35 29.14 20.17 2.31
CA ALA A 35 29.94 19.67 3.42
C ALA A 35 29.21 18.45 4.00
N ALA A 36 29.96 17.36 4.23
CA ALA A 36 29.45 16.17 4.90
C ALA A 36 28.78 16.60 6.21
N PRO A 37 27.54 16.15 6.50
CA PRO A 37 26.87 16.52 7.73
C PRO A 37 27.69 16.04 8.92
N GLN A 38 27.98 16.96 9.85
CA GLN A 38 28.56 16.59 11.14
C GLN A 38 27.58 15.65 11.84
N PRO A 39 28.05 14.54 12.44
CA PRO A 39 27.15 13.64 13.18
C PRO A 39 26.54 14.41 14.34
N ASN A 40 25.26 14.71 14.25
CA ASN A 40 24.46 15.23 15.35
C ASN A 40 24.61 14.27 16.53
N ALA A 41 24.73 14.80 17.74
CA ALA A 41 24.82 14.06 19.01
C ALA A 41 23.80 12.90 18.96
N ALA A 42 24.31 11.64 18.92
CA ALA A 42 23.64 10.42 18.50
C ALA A 42 22.12 10.43 18.74
N SER A 43 21.33 10.47 17.69
CA SER A 43 19.87 10.37 17.75
C SER A 43 19.50 9.04 18.39
N LEU A 44 18.53 9.02 19.33
CA LEU A 44 18.05 7.75 19.90
C LEU A 44 17.33 6.96 18.80
N PRO A 45 17.47 5.62 18.75
CA PRO A 45 16.95 4.78 17.67
C PRO A 45 15.44 4.53 17.80
N LEU A 46 14.65 5.57 18.02
CA LEU A 46 13.22 5.49 18.35
C LEU A 46 12.32 5.95 17.21
N ILE A 47 11.40 5.07 16.78
CA ILE A 47 10.30 5.37 15.86
C ILE A 47 9.03 4.71 16.43
N PRO A 48 7.96 5.47 16.66
CA PRO A 48 7.80 6.93 16.56
C PRO A 48 8.64 7.70 17.59
N LEU A 49 9.00 8.96 17.25
CA LEU A 49 9.73 9.82 18.17
C LEU A 49 8.85 10.21 19.35
N PRO A 50 9.30 10.01 20.61
CA PRO A 50 8.54 10.41 21.79
C PRO A 50 8.32 11.93 21.88
N ALA A 51 7.22 12.32 22.54
CA ALA A 51 6.83 13.71 22.70
C ALA A 51 7.88 14.54 23.49
N ARG A 52 8.50 13.94 24.49
CA ARG A 52 9.56 14.59 25.29
C ARG A 52 10.63 13.59 25.70
N ILE A 53 11.88 13.98 25.50
CA ILE A 53 13.06 13.24 25.93
C ILE A 53 13.97 14.19 26.71
N GLU A 54 14.33 13.83 27.91
CA GLU A 54 15.30 14.54 28.76
C GLU A 54 16.49 13.62 29.05
N ARG A 55 17.68 13.94 28.52
CA ARG A 55 18.90 13.18 28.78
C ARG A 55 19.44 13.49 30.17
N LYS A 56 19.98 12.45 30.84
CA LYS A 56 20.61 12.55 32.17
C LYS A 56 22.03 11.99 32.10
N PRO A 57 22.91 12.35 33.05
CA PRO A 57 24.23 11.74 33.13
C PRO A 57 24.17 10.26 33.48
N GLY A 58 25.10 9.47 32.89
CA GLY A 58 25.24 8.05 33.17
C GLY A 58 24.51 7.14 32.19
N SER A 59 24.53 5.85 32.46
CA SER A 59 23.87 4.80 31.65
C SER A 59 23.56 3.60 32.53
N PHE A 60 22.68 2.73 32.05
CA PHE A 60 22.40 1.40 32.60
C PHE A 60 22.70 0.33 31.56
N THR A 61 23.49 -0.68 31.92
CA THR A 61 23.84 -1.78 31.02
C THR A 61 22.86 -2.94 31.18
N VAL A 62 22.25 -3.34 30.06
CA VAL A 62 21.34 -4.50 29.97
C VAL A 62 22.04 -5.61 29.20
N GLY A 63 22.09 -6.80 29.76
CA GLY A 63 22.65 -7.99 29.15
C GLY A 63 21.85 -9.26 29.45
N ASN A 64 22.36 -10.42 29.03
CA ASN A 64 21.75 -11.70 29.34
C ASN A 64 21.56 -11.89 30.84
N GLY A 65 20.39 -12.40 31.26
CA GLY A 65 20.04 -12.61 32.63
C GLY A 65 19.55 -11.37 33.39
N THR A 66 19.52 -10.18 32.77
CA THR A 66 18.95 -8.98 33.39
C THR A 66 17.50 -9.22 33.77
N ALA A 67 17.18 -9.04 35.07
CA ALA A 67 15.84 -9.34 35.60
C ALA A 67 14.83 -8.23 35.28
N VAL A 68 13.61 -8.66 34.93
CA VAL A 68 12.44 -7.80 34.68
C VAL A 68 11.37 -8.09 35.70
N ALA A 69 11.05 -7.10 36.51
CA ALA A 69 9.98 -7.17 37.52
C ALA A 69 8.70 -6.51 37.01
N ALA A 70 7.58 -7.24 37.12
CA ALA A 70 6.26 -6.73 36.76
C ALA A 70 5.21 -7.26 37.76
N ARG A 71 4.23 -6.42 38.13
CA ARG A 71 3.15 -6.79 39.02
C ARG A 71 1.80 -6.41 38.43
N GLY A 72 0.85 -7.36 38.45
CA GLY A 72 -0.46 -7.26 37.80
C GLY A 72 -0.41 -7.78 36.35
N ALA A 73 -1.57 -8.25 35.87
CA ALA A 73 -1.69 -8.98 34.60
C ALA A 73 -1.16 -8.18 33.39
N GLY A 74 -1.53 -6.90 33.26
CA GLY A 74 -1.10 -6.05 32.16
C GLY A 74 0.40 -5.77 32.17
N ALA A 75 1.00 -5.51 33.34
CA ALA A 75 2.45 -5.32 33.44
C ALA A 75 3.23 -6.60 33.11
N VAL A 76 2.72 -7.77 33.53
CA VAL A 76 3.32 -9.08 33.19
C VAL A 76 3.24 -9.35 31.69
N ALA A 77 2.10 -9.01 31.04
CA ALA A 77 1.95 -9.14 29.60
C ALA A 77 2.96 -8.22 28.85
N ALA A 78 3.06 -6.95 29.24
CA ALA A 78 4.01 -6.01 28.65
C ALA A 78 5.47 -6.45 28.87
N ALA A 79 5.82 -7.01 30.04
CA ALA A 79 7.16 -7.55 30.30
C ALA A 79 7.48 -8.77 29.43
N ARG A 80 6.49 -9.65 29.18
CA ARG A 80 6.62 -10.79 28.28
C ARG A 80 6.88 -10.31 26.84
N LEU A 81 6.13 -9.32 26.36
CA LEU A 81 6.33 -8.71 25.04
C LEU A 81 7.71 -8.08 24.91
N LEU A 82 8.15 -7.31 25.93
CA LEU A 82 9.51 -6.76 25.99
C LEU A 82 10.56 -7.85 25.85
N THR A 83 10.45 -8.91 26.65
CA THR A 83 11.42 -10.03 26.66
C THR A 83 11.48 -10.71 25.29
N ALA A 84 10.32 -11.04 24.70
CA ALA A 84 10.25 -11.64 23.38
C ALA A 84 10.87 -10.72 22.32
N ARG A 85 10.51 -9.43 22.33
CA ARG A 85 11.01 -8.46 21.34
C ARG A 85 12.53 -8.27 21.43
N VAL A 86 13.06 -8.13 22.63
CA VAL A 86 14.51 -7.98 22.85
C VAL A 86 15.27 -9.25 22.49
N SER A 87 14.72 -10.41 22.77
CA SER A 87 15.31 -11.70 22.33
C SER A 87 15.43 -11.76 20.80
N THR A 88 14.39 -11.37 20.05
CA THR A 88 14.42 -11.39 18.58
C THR A 88 15.34 -10.31 18.01
N THR A 89 15.24 -9.06 18.49
CA THR A 89 15.91 -7.92 17.86
C THR A 89 17.33 -7.70 18.36
N ARG A 90 17.67 -8.15 19.57
CA ARG A 90 19.01 -7.99 20.17
C ARG A 90 19.71 -9.30 20.50
N GLY A 91 18.97 -10.43 20.63
CA GLY A 91 19.54 -11.72 21.08
C GLY A 91 19.88 -11.73 22.57
N ILE A 92 19.31 -10.86 23.38
CA ILE A 92 19.45 -10.83 24.84
C ILE A 92 18.24 -11.50 25.49
N THR A 93 18.52 -12.42 26.42
CA THR A 93 17.50 -13.06 27.25
C THR A 93 17.29 -12.28 28.54
N LEU A 94 16.14 -11.61 28.66
CA LEU A 94 15.69 -11.01 29.90
C LEU A 94 14.95 -12.05 30.74
N VAL A 95 15.10 -11.99 32.08
CA VAL A 95 14.55 -13.00 32.98
C VAL A 95 13.40 -12.40 33.81
N PRO A 96 12.16 -12.91 33.70
CA PRO A 96 11.08 -12.48 34.58
C PRO A 96 11.39 -12.80 36.04
N GLY A 97 11.11 -11.86 36.96
CA GLY A 97 11.38 -12.04 38.39
C GLY A 97 10.47 -11.19 39.28
N PRO A 98 10.41 -11.48 40.57
CA PRO A 98 9.62 -10.70 41.54
C PRO A 98 10.24 -9.34 41.83
N SER A 99 11.55 -9.21 41.57
CA SER A 99 12.34 -7.98 41.67
C SER A 99 13.35 -7.92 40.55
N GLY A 100 13.84 -6.75 40.20
CA GLY A 100 14.85 -6.57 39.15
C GLY A 100 15.12 -5.11 38.85
N PRO A 101 16.21 -4.83 38.14
CA PRO A 101 16.56 -3.46 37.74
C PRO A 101 15.61 -2.90 36.68
N ILE A 102 14.95 -3.74 35.86
CA ILE A 102 13.91 -3.29 34.92
C ILE A 102 12.56 -3.53 35.60
N ARG A 103 11.74 -2.47 35.72
CA ARG A 103 10.45 -2.50 36.43
C ARG A 103 9.34 -1.91 35.59
N LEU A 104 8.26 -2.68 35.40
CA LEU A 104 7.02 -2.22 34.79
C LEU A 104 5.96 -2.06 35.89
N VAL A 105 5.38 -0.87 36.03
CA VAL A 105 4.47 -0.53 37.13
C VAL A 105 3.28 0.27 36.66
N ARG A 106 2.09 -0.06 37.16
CA ARG A 106 0.91 0.80 37.04
C ARG A 106 1.08 2.00 37.98
N ASP A 107 0.84 3.20 37.46
CA ASP A 107 1.01 4.44 38.17
C ASP A 107 -0.03 5.47 37.74
N SER A 108 -1.04 5.68 38.56
CA SER A 108 -2.16 6.58 38.27
C SER A 108 -1.77 8.08 38.25
N SER A 109 -0.54 8.40 38.64
CA SER A 109 -0.03 9.78 38.51
C SER A 109 0.29 10.15 37.05
N ILE A 110 0.55 9.16 36.17
CA ILE A 110 0.69 9.36 34.72
C ILE A 110 -0.69 9.73 34.16
N LYS A 111 -0.76 10.82 33.40
CA LYS A 111 -2.03 11.33 32.83
C LYS A 111 -2.07 11.13 31.32
N GLY A 112 -3.25 10.82 30.81
CA GLY A 112 -3.54 10.55 29.40
C GLY A 112 -3.73 9.08 29.12
N GLU A 113 -4.64 8.77 28.21
CA GLU A 113 -4.81 7.41 27.68
C GLU A 113 -3.55 6.99 26.93
N GLU A 114 -3.14 5.72 27.10
CA GLU A 114 -1.96 5.14 26.47
C GLU A 114 -0.61 5.85 26.81
N ALA A 115 -0.62 6.82 27.74
CA ALA A 115 0.55 7.57 28.14
C ALA A 115 1.49 6.75 29.03
N TYR A 116 2.81 6.98 28.88
CA TYR A 116 3.80 6.33 29.71
C TYR A 116 4.97 7.27 30.06
N ARG A 117 5.66 6.94 31.16
CA ARG A 117 6.98 7.48 31.47
C ARG A 117 8.00 6.34 31.53
N LEU A 118 9.09 6.49 30.78
CA LEU A 118 10.25 5.61 30.84
C LEU A 118 11.42 6.37 31.45
N THR A 119 11.98 5.85 32.54
CA THR A 119 13.14 6.42 33.21
C THR A 119 14.29 5.42 33.19
N VAL A 120 15.44 5.84 32.68
CA VAL A 120 16.71 5.10 32.76
C VAL A 120 17.64 5.87 33.69
N SER A 121 18.15 5.21 34.72
CA SER A 121 19.15 5.73 35.67
C SER A 121 20.26 4.70 35.80
N PRO A 122 21.43 5.07 36.43
CA PRO A 122 22.47 4.07 36.70
C PRO A 122 22.02 2.88 37.55
N ASP A 123 20.93 3.03 38.34
CA ASP A 123 20.41 2.01 39.21
C ASP A 123 19.38 1.07 38.52
N GLY A 124 18.93 1.41 37.30
CA GLY A 124 17.97 0.59 36.54
C GLY A 124 17.02 1.38 35.68
N ILE A 125 15.98 0.67 35.19
CA ILE A 125 14.98 1.16 34.24
C ILE A 125 13.60 1.02 34.85
N ARG A 126 12.78 2.07 34.79
CA ARG A 126 11.39 2.06 35.22
C ARG A 126 10.47 2.49 34.07
N ILE A 127 9.47 1.64 33.75
CA ILE A 127 8.36 1.98 32.87
C ILE A 127 7.11 2.13 33.74
N ALA A 128 6.48 3.31 33.67
CA ALA A 128 5.26 3.62 34.41
C ALA A 128 4.16 4.09 33.48
N ALA A 129 2.92 3.62 33.67
CA ALA A 129 1.77 4.04 32.88
C ALA A 129 0.46 3.91 33.70
N ALA A 130 -0.55 4.72 33.35
CA ALA A 130 -1.86 4.63 33.98
C ALA A 130 -2.70 3.44 33.48
N ASP A 131 -2.45 2.94 32.26
CA ASP A 131 -3.15 1.83 31.62
C ASP A 131 -2.21 0.76 31.06
N ASP A 132 -2.73 -0.35 30.63
CA ASP A 132 -1.92 -1.47 30.13
C ASP A 132 -1.33 -1.16 28.76
N ALA A 133 -2.03 -0.36 27.93
CA ALA A 133 -1.54 0.06 26.62
C ALA A 133 -0.28 0.94 26.76
N GLY A 134 -0.29 1.88 27.70
CA GLY A 134 0.90 2.69 28.02
C GLY A 134 2.09 1.84 28.46
N LEU A 135 1.87 0.76 29.23
CA LEU A 135 2.95 -0.19 29.58
C LEU A 135 3.50 -0.93 28.36
N VAL A 136 2.65 -1.34 27.42
CA VAL A 136 3.08 -1.95 26.15
C VAL A 136 3.91 -0.96 25.34
N HIS A 137 3.44 0.28 25.17
CA HIS A 137 4.17 1.31 24.41
C HIS A 137 5.52 1.66 25.03
N GLY A 138 5.59 1.76 26.36
CA GLY A 138 6.84 1.94 27.08
C GLY A 138 7.80 0.76 26.91
N ALA A 139 7.28 -0.47 26.92
CA ALA A 139 8.05 -1.68 26.67
C ALA A 139 8.62 -1.72 25.25
N MET A 140 7.82 -1.33 24.23
CA MET A 140 8.30 -1.23 22.84
C MET A 140 9.36 -0.14 22.66
N THR A 141 9.23 1.00 23.36
CA THR A 141 10.26 2.04 23.37
C THR A 141 11.56 1.52 23.99
N LEU A 142 11.49 0.80 25.12
CA LEU A 142 12.69 0.19 25.71
C LEU A 142 13.31 -0.86 24.79
N ALA A 143 12.52 -1.69 24.13
CA ALA A 143 13.02 -2.68 23.17
C ALA A 143 13.81 -2.03 22.02
N GLN A 144 13.36 -0.88 21.53
CA GLN A 144 14.10 -0.11 20.51
C GLN A 144 15.41 0.48 21.06
N LEU A 145 15.43 0.99 22.30
CA LEU A 145 16.66 1.46 22.97
C LEU A 145 17.67 0.33 23.18
N LEU A 146 17.18 -0.91 23.36
CA LEU A 146 18.01 -2.10 23.55
C LEU A 146 18.51 -2.73 22.23
N SER A 147 18.06 -2.24 21.08
CA SER A 147 18.50 -2.71 19.77
C SER A 147 18.91 -1.55 18.84
N PRO A 148 19.94 -0.75 19.25
CA PRO A 148 20.36 0.43 18.50
C PRO A 148 21.23 0.10 17.29
N ASP A 149 21.81 -1.09 17.22
CA ASP A 149 22.82 -1.51 16.25
C ASP A 149 22.73 -3.01 15.93
N ASP A 150 23.71 -3.55 15.19
CA ASP A 150 23.79 -4.96 14.78
C ASP A 150 24.55 -5.86 15.77
N ALA A 151 24.92 -5.40 16.94
CA ALA A 151 25.68 -6.18 17.92
C ALA A 151 24.80 -7.23 18.63
N PHE A 152 24.38 -8.25 17.91
CA PHE A 152 23.48 -9.32 18.39
C PHE A 152 24.13 -10.13 19.54
N GLY A 153 23.34 -10.41 20.58
CA GLY A 153 23.78 -11.16 21.76
C GLY A 153 24.65 -10.37 22.74
N GLN A 154 25.03 -9.14 22.42
CA GLN A 154 25.90 -8.31 23.26
C GLN A 154 25.10 -7.38 24.18
N ALA A 155 25.64 -7.12 25.37
CA ALA A 155 25.08 -6.17 26.32
C ALA A 155 25.01 -4.76 25.73
N VAL A 156 24.01 -3.98 26.15
CA VAL A 156 23.74 -2.61 25.68
C VAL A 156 23.79 -1.63 26.83
N ALA A 157 24.60 -0.60 26.71
CA ALA A 157 24.57 0.55 27.62
C ALA A 157 23.50 1.55 27.14
N VAL A 158 22.36 1.57 27.82
CA VAL A 158 21.29 2.53 27.56
C VAL A 158 21.60 3.83 28.27
N PRO A 159 21.67 4.99 27.59
CA PRO A 159 21.95 6.27 28.25
C PRO A 159 20.86 6.62 29.26
N ALA A 160 21.24 7.25 30.36
CA ALA A 160 20.29 7.72 31.35
C ALA A 160 19.41 8.83 30.76
N LEU A 161 18.09 8.71 30.92
CA LEU A 161 17.12 9.62 30.34
C LEU A 161 15.74 9.48 31.01
N VAL A 162 14.89 10.46 30.76
CA VAL A 162 13.46 10.40 31.05
C VAL A 162 12.71 10.67 29.76
N ILE A 163 11.78 9.77 29.42
CA ILE A 163 10.83 9.92 28.32
C ILE A 163 9.44 10.08 28.93
N ASP A 164 8.76 11.17 28.58
CA ASP A 164 7.31 11.36 28.78
C ASP A 164 6.65 11.32 27.43
N ASP A 165 5.71 10.41 27.22
CA ASP A 165 5.15 10.14 25.89
C ASP A 165 3.68 9.73 25.95
N ALA A 166 2.94 10.14 24.92
CA ALA A 166 1.54 9.81 24.70
C ALA A 166 1.19 9.98 23.22
N PRO A 167 0.17 9.28 22.71
CA PRO A 167 -0.24 9.42 21.31
C PRO A 167 -0.86 10.78 21.02
N ARG A 168 -0.57 11.33 19.82
CA ARG A 168 -1.23 12.52 19.30
C ARG A 168 -2.69 12.25 18.91
N PHE A 169 -2.97 11.08 18.32
CA PHE A 169 -4.30 10.67 17.87
C PHE A 169 -4.73 9.36 18.52
N ARG A 170 -6.04 9.23 18.75
CA ARG A 170 -6.68 8.03 19.34
C ARG A 170 -6.75 6.87 18.35
N TRP A 171 -6.94 7.13 17.04
CA TRP A 171 -6.96 6.12 15.97
C TRP A 171 -5.65 6.16 15.20
N ARG A 172 -4.94 5.05 15.21
CA ARG A 172 -3.67 4.85 14.51
C ARG A 172 -3.75 3.51 13.80
N GLY A 173 -4.37 3.54 12.60
CA GLY A 173 -4.90 2.35 11.95
C GLY A 173 -3.99 1.80 10.84
N TYR A 174 -4.16 0.50 10.61
CA TYR A 174 -3.68 -0.23 9.45
C TYR A 174 -4.78 -1.15 8.95
N LEU A 175 -5.14 -1.09 7.66
CA LEU A 175 -6.06 -2.02 7.02
C LEU A 175 -5.27 -3.15 6.36
N ALA A 176 -5.69 -4.39 6.63
CA ALA A 176 -5.29 -5.58 5.92
C ALA A 176 -6.46 -6.10 5.08
N ASP A 177 -6.35 -6.00 3.76
CA ASP A 177 -7.29 -6.64 2.84
C ASP A 177 -6.91 -8.12 2.70
N VAL A 178 -7.75 -8.96 3.28
CA VAL A 178 -7.64 -10.43 3.18
C VAL A 178 -8.67 -11.03 2.22
N ALA A 179 -9.57 -10.19 1.67
CA ALA A 179 -10.61 -10.60 0.76
C ALA A 179 -10.08 -10.82 -0.66
N ARG A 180 -9.30 -9.89 -1.22
CA ARG A 180 -8.70 -10.03 -2.54
C ARG A 180 -7.58 -11.07 -2.52
N HIS A 181 -6.63 -10.99 -1.56
CA HIS A 181 -5.64 -12.04 -1.35
C HIS A 181 -5.61 -12.47 0.11
N PHE A 182 -5.86 -13.78 0.32
CA PHE A 182 -5.94 -14.38 1.66
C PHE A 182 -4.57 -14.37 2.34
N GLN A 183 -4.53 -13.94 3.60
CA GLN A 183 -3.34 -13.97 4.45
C GLN A 183 -3.53 -14.96 5.61
N SER A 184 -2.50 -15.74 5.93
CA SER A 184 -2.56 -16.67 7.05
C SER A 184 -2.63 -15.94 8.41
N ILE A 185 -3.14 -16.62 9.43
CA ILE A 185 -3.12 -16.12 10.82
C ILE A 185 -1.71 -15.75 11.26
N ASP A 186 -0.70 -16.53 10.86
CA ASP A 186 0.70 -16.25 11.21
C ASP A 186 1.22 -14.97 10.55
N THR A 187 0.81 -14.70 9.31
CA THR A 187 1.10 -13.43 8.62
C THR A 187 0.47 -12.25 9.35
N LEU A 188 -0.80 -12.38 9.74
CA LEU A 188 -1.51 -11.34 10.49
C LEU A 188 -0.89 -11.11 11.88
N LYS A 189 -0.51 -12.17 12.60
CA LYS A 189 0.22 -12.06 13.89
C LYS A 189 1.53 -11.31 13.73
N LYS A 190 2.30 -11.61 12.67
CA LYS A 190 3.56 -10.92 12.37
C LYS A 190 3.33 -9.43 12.07
N THR A 191 2.27 -9.11 11.33
CA THR A 191 1.86 -7.72 11.07
C THR A 191 1.46 -7.01 12.37
N ILE A 192 0.69 -7.65 13.24
CA ILE A 192 0.31 -7.14 14.57
C ILE A 192 1.55 -6.86 15.43
N ASP A 193 2.58 -7.72 15.40
CA ASP A 193 3.83 -7.48 16.12
C ASP A 193 4.55 -6.21 15.64
N GLN A 194 4.55 -5.94 14.32
CA GLN A 194 5.14 -4.72 13.79
C GLN A 194 4.28 -3.49 14.09
N MET A 195 2.96 -3.60 14.07
CA MET A 195 2.04 -2.55 14.51
C MET A 195 2.30 -2.14 15.96
N ALA A 196 2.43 -3.12 16.86
CA ALA A 196 2.75 -2.88 18.28
C ALA A 196 4.11 -2.19 18.45
N ALA A 197 5.15 -2.63 17.71
CA ALA A 197 6.47 -2.02 17.73
C ALA A 197 6.46 -0.56 17.28
N LEU A 198 5.51 -0.18 16.40
CA LEU A 198 5.30 1.18 15.89
C LEU A 198 4.17 1.93 16.63
N LYS A 199 3.61 1.36 17.71
CA LYS A 199 2.55 1.95 18.54
C LYS A 199 1.24 2.25 17.80
N LEU A 200 0.94 1.49 16.72
CA LEU A 200 -0.37 1.48 16.09
C LEU A 200 -1.35 0.66 16.95
N ASN A 201 -2.65 1.03 16.93
CA ASN A 201 -3.62 0.44 17.85
C ASN A 201 -4.91 -0.10 17.19
N MET A 202 -5.12 0.12 15.89
CA MET A 202 -6.31 -0.35 15.19
C MET A 202 -5.91 -1.20 13.97
N LEU A 203 -6.23 -2.50 14.00
CA LEU A 203 -6.15 -3.35 12.82
C LEU A 203 -7.54 -3.44 12.19
N HIS A 204 -7.72 -2.78 11.06
CA HIS A 204 -8.91 -2.90 10.24
C HIS A 204 -8.76 -4.15 9.36
N LEU A 205 -9.64 -5.13 9.53
CA LEU A 205 -9.59 -6.40 8.83
C LEU A 205 -10.74 -6.46 7.83
N HIS A 206 -10.41 -6.29 6.53
CA HIS A 206 -11.37 -6.31 5.43
C HIS A 206 -11.67 -7.75 5.04
N LEU A 207 -12.81 -8.28 5.57
CA LEU A 207 -13.13 -9.72 5.58
C LEU A 207 -13.99 -10.17 4.40
N SER A 208 -14.60 -9.25 3.65
CA SER A 208 -15.45 -9.61 2.52
C SER A 208 -15.34 -8.61 1.39
N ASP A 209 -15.37 -9.14 0.17
CA ASP A 209 -15.43 -8.37 -1.06
C ASP A 209 -15.97 -9.27 -2.20
N ASP A 210 -16.09 -8.74 -3.42
CA ASP A 210 -16.54 -9.50 -4.60
C ASP A 210 -15.69 -10.76 -4.87
N GLN A 211 -14.40 -10.74 -4.49
CA GLN A 211 -13.43 -11.80 -4.77
C GLN A 211 -13.28 -12.82 -3.65
N GLY A 212 -13.94 -12.59 -2.51
CA GLY A 212 -13.92 -13.57 -1.43
C GLY A 212 -14.55 -13.14 -0.12
N TRP A 213 -15.15 -14.12 0.55
CA TRP A 213 -15.66 -14.04 1.92
C TRP A 213 -14.72 -14.79 2.86
N ARG A 214 -14.25 -14.16 3.95
CA ARG A 214 -13.13 -14.71 4.74
C ARG A 214 -13.47 -15.12 6.17
N VAL A 215 -14.69 -14.95 6.65
CA VAL A 215 -15.07 -15.27 8.03
C VAL A 215 -16.11 -16.39 8.08
N GLU A 216 -15.91 -17.39 8.93
CA GLU A 216 -16.90 -18.42 9.21
C GLU A 216 -18.13 -17.82 9.86
N ILE A 217 -19.30 -17.97 9.19
CA ILE A 217 -20.62 -17.68 9.73
C ILE A 217 -21.40 -18.99 9.78
N ARG A 218 -21.64 -19.50 10.95
CA ARG A 218 -22.21 -20.84 11.16
C ARG A 218 -23.63 -20.96 10.62
N LYS A 219 -24.40 -19.88 10.69
CA LYS A 219 -25.74 -19.81 10.13
C LYS A 219 -25.74 -19.85 8.60
N TYR A 220 -24.65 -19.42 7.97
CA TYR A 220 -24.51 -19.31 6.51
C TYR A 220 -23.23 -20.02 6.02
N PRO A 221 -23.17 -21.38 6.06
CA PRO A 221 -21.93 -22.13 5.76
C PRO A 221 -21.45 -21.99 4.32
N ASP A 222 -22.33 -21.66 3.38
CA ASP A 222 -21.96 -21.49 1.95
C ASP A 222 -21.12 -20.24 1.72
N LEU A 223 -21.12 -19.27 2.63
CA LEU A 223 -20.22 -18.12 2.56
C LEU A 223 -18.74 -18.57 2.53
N THR A 224 -18.38 -19.60 3.29
CA THR A 224 -17.02 -20.15 3.30
C THR A 224 -16.85 -21.34 2.37
N ARG A 225 -17.91 -22.12 2.12
CA ARG A 225 -17.83 -23.24 1.19
C ARG A 225 -17.77 -22.80 -0.28
N ILE A 226 -18.47 -21.72 -0.65
CA ILE A 226 -18.55 -21.17 -2.01
C ILE A 226 -17.89 -19.80 -2.06
N GLY A 227 -18.35 -18.85 -1.22
CA GLY A 227 -17.95 -17.44 -1.26
C GLY A 227 -16.47 -17.21 -0.97
N ALA A 228 -15.78 -18.14 -0.30
CA ALA A 228 -14.35 -18.02 0.00
C ALA A 228 -13.43 -18.44 -1.17
N TRP A 229 -13.96 -18.94 -2.28
CA TRP A 229 -13.18 -19.55 -3.34
C TRP A 229 -13.53 -18.98 -4.71
N ARG A 230 -12.53 -18.46 -5.42
CA ARG A 230 -12.65 -17.97 -6.79
C ARG A 230 -11.78 -18.79 -7.74
N VAL A 231 -12.08 -18.72 -9.01
CA VAL A 231 -11.21 -19.20 -10.08
C VAL A 231 -10.59 -17.97 -10.74
N PRO A 232 -9.30 -17.69 -10.55
CA PRO A 232 -8.63 -16.56 -11.17
C PRO A 232 -8.70 -16.66 -12.69
N PRO A 233 -8.93 -15.56 -13.42
CA PRO A 233 -8.92 -15.57 -14.86
C PRO A 233 -7.51 -15.82 -15.41
N THR A 234 -7.44 -16.50 -16.54
CA THR A 234 -6.18 -16.76 -17.25
C THR A 234 -5.99 -15.78 -18.40
N ALA A 235 -4.77 -15.74 -18.93
CA ALA A 235 -4.45 -15.01 -20.14
C ALA A 235 -4.91 -15.73 -21.43
N GLY A 236 -5.80 -16.75 -21.33
CA GLY A 236 -6.30 -17.52 -22.47
C GLY A 236 -5.35 -18.63 -22.96
N GLY A 237 -4.44 -19.10 -22.12
CA GLY A 237 -3.55 -20.24 -22.44
C GLY A 237 -4.18 -21.59 -22.09
N PRO A 238 -3.54 -22.72 -22.45
CA PRO A 238 -4.07 -24.07 -22.24
C PRO A 238 -4.05 -24.56 -20.78
N ALA A 239 -3.38 -23.86 -19.88
CA ALA A 239 -3.33 -24.25 -18.47
C ALA A 239 -4.64 -23.89 -17.77
N PRO A 240 -5.34 -24.85 -17.10
CA PRO A 240 -6.54 -24.55 -16.34
C PRO A 240 -6.19 -23.66 -15.14
N ALA A 241 -7.03 -22.67 -14.86
CA ALA A 241 -6.94 -21.89 -13.65
C ALA A 241 -7.22 -22.79 -12.44
N GLN A 242 -6.42 -22.63 -11.38
CA GLN A 242 -6.63 -23.36 -10.13
C GLN A 242 -7.50 -22.51 -9.18
N PRO A 243 -8.39 -23.13 -8.39
CA PRO A 243 -9.13 -22.41 -7.37
C PRO A 243 -8.18 -21.73 -6.39
N TYR A 244 -8.50 -20.48 -6.06
CA TYR A 244 -7.78 -19.67 -5.06
C TYR A 244 -8.75 -19.21 -3.96
N GLY A 245 -8.32 -19.25 -2.71
CA GLY A 245 -9.14 -18.79 -1.61
C GLY A 245 -8.63 -19.23 -0.24
N GLY A 246 -9.50 -19.10 0.74
CA GLY A 246 -9.28 -19.42 2.14
C GLY A 246 -10.26 -18.66 3.02
N PHE A 247 -10.37 -19.04 4.29
CA PHE A 247 -11.19 -18.35 5.28
C PHE A 247 -10.64 -18.62 6.69
N TYR A 248 -11.09 -17.83 7.64
CA TYR A 248 -10.78 -18.00 9.05
C TYR A 248 -11.98 -18.60 9.78
N THR A 249 -11.71 -19.59 10.63
CA THR A 249 -12.69 -20.07 11.59
C THR A 249 -12.92 -19.05 12.71
N GLN A 250 -14.05 -19.09 13.37
CA GLN A 250 -14.32 -18.23 14.52
C GLN A 250 -13.31 -18.44 15.65
N ALA A 251 -12.77 -19.66 15.80
CA ALA A 251 -11.75 -19.96 16.79
C ALA A 251 -10.43 -19.26 16.49
N GLU A 252 -9.96 -19.31 15.25
CA GLU A 252 -8.75 -18.60 14.79
C GLU A 252 -8.87 -17.09 14.96
N LEU A 253 -10.04 -16.52 14.62
CA LEU A 253 -10.26 -15.08 14.79
C LEU A 253 -10.31 -14.68 16.27
N LYS A 254 -10.91 -15.49 17.16
CA LYS A 254 -10.87 -15.23 18.61
C LYS A 254 -9.45 -15.28 19.17
N GLU A 255 -8.63 -16.22 18.69
CA GLU A 255 -7.22 -16.30 19.05
C GLU A 255 -6.46 -15.05 18.55
N LEU A 256 -6.71 -14.61 17.30
CA LEU A 256 -6.10 -13.42 16.74
C LEU A 256 -6.49 -12.16 17.52
N VAL A 257 -7.77 -12.04 17.92
CA VAL A 257 -8.27 -10.93 18.76
C VAL A 257 -7.56 -10.90 20.11
N ALA A 258 -7.40 -12.05 20.76
CA ALA A 258 -6.68 -12.14 22.03
C ALA A 258 -5.20 -11.77 21.87
N TYR A 259 -4.56 -12.24 20.78
CA TYR A 259 -3.19 -11.92 20.44
C TYR A 259 -2.96 -10.42 20.20
N ALA A 260 -3.88 -9.76 19.49
CA ALA A 260 -3.85 -8.32 19.24
C ALA A 260 -4.07 -7.53 20.55
N ALA A 261 -5.03 -7.93 21.37
CA ALA A 261 -5.35 -7.26 22.63
C ALA A 261 -4.16 -7.23 23.60
N GLU A 262 -3.38 -8.32 23.71
CA GLU A 262 -2.13 -8.33 24.49
C GLU A 262 -1.11 -7.27 24.05
N ARG A 263 -1.21 -6.79 22.79
CA ARG A 263 -0.35 -5.80 22.16
C ARG A 263 -0.96 -4.40 22.10
N ALA A 264 -2.04 -4.18 22.86
CA ALA A 264 -2.83 -2.95 22.84
C ALA A 264 -3.41 -2.61 21.45
N ILE A 265 -3.76 -3.62 20.65
CA ILE A 265 -4.36 -3.47 19.34
C ILE A 265 -5.77 -4.01 19.35
N THR A 266 -6.72 -3.21 18.85
CA THR A 266 -8.11 -3.60 18.62
C THR A 266 -8.30 -3.98 17.16
N ILE A 267 -8.94 -5.12 16.89
CA ILE A 267 -9.34 -5.50 15.52
C ILE A 267 -10.72 -4.91 15.25
N VAL A 268 -10.83 -4.18 14.14
CA VAL A 268 -12.07 -3.67 13.58
C VAL A 268 -12.45 -4.53 12.37
N PRO A 269 -13.45 -5.41 12.47
CA PRO A 269 -13.86 -6.22 11.33
C PRO A 269 -14.68 -5.39 10.36
N GLU A 270 -14.51 -5.66 9.05
CA GLU A 270 -15.34 -5.11 7.99
C GLU A 270 -16.05 -6.22 7.22
N ILE A 271 -17.35 -6.00 7.02
CA ILE A 271 -18.18 -6.67 6.01
C ILE A 271 -18.69 -5.59 5.10
N ASP A 272 -18.22 -5.57 3.87
CA ASP A 272 -18.50 -4.49 2.94
C ASP A 272 -19.86 -4.67 2.27
N LEU A 273 -20.71 -3.62 2.36
CA LEU A 273 -22.10 -3.60 1.94
C LEU A 273 -22.54 -2.16 1.61
N PRO A 274 -23.51 -1.94 0.69
CA PRO A 274 -24.24 -2.93 -0.10
C PRO A 274 -23.54 -3.31 -1.39
N GLY A 275 -22.48 -2.60 -1.78
CA GLY A 275 -21.55 -2.96 -2.85
C GLY A 275 -20.67 -4.13 -2.45
N HIS A 276 -19.72 -4.51 -3.30
CA HIS A 276 -18.72 -5.56 -3.02
C HIS A 276 -19.32 -6.87 -2.51
N ALA A 277 -20.55 -7.18 -2.97
CA ALA A 277 -21.39 -8.28 -2.46
C ALA A 277 -21.39 -9.54 -3.33
N GLN A 278 -20.59 -9.60 -4.41
CA GLN A 278 -20.69 -10.71 -5.38
C GLN A 278 -20.36 -12.07 -4.75
N ALA A 279 -19.44 -12.15 -3.79
CA ALA A 279 -19.17 -13.41 -3.07
C ALA A 279 -20.37 -13.87 -2.24
N ILE A 280 -21.13 -12.93 -1.63
CA ILE A 280 -22.38 -13.21 -0.92
C ILE A 280 -23.43 -13.75 -1.90
N VAL A 281 -23.64 -13.08 -3.04
CA VAL A 281 -24.64 -13.46 -4.05
C VAL A 281 -24.27 -14.79 -4.71
N ALA A 282 -22.98 -15.07 -4.93
CA ALA A 282 -22.52 -16.37 -5.42
C ALA A 282 -22.88 -17.51 -4.45
N ALA A 283 -22.75 -17.28 -3.15
CA ALA A 283 -23.10 -18.25 -2.12
C ALA A 283 -24.62 -18.38 -1.93
N TYR A 284 -25.32 -17.26 -1.87
CA TYR A 284 -26.76 -17.16 -1.60
C TYR A 284 -27.43 -16.22 -2.61
N PRO A 285 -27.85 -16.73 -3.79
CA PRO A 285 -28.45 -15.90 -4.84
C PRO A 285 -29.69 -15.11 -4.41
N GLU A 286 -30.45 -15.62 -3.44
CA GLU A 286 -31.62 -14.96 -2.87
C GLU A 286 -31.31 -13.70 -2.04
N LEU A 287 -30.04 -13.46 -1.75
CA LEU A 287 -29.55 -12.22 -1.13
C LEU A 287 -29.15 -11.17 -2.18
N GLY A 288 -29.08 -11.55 -3.45
CA GLY A 288 -28.88 -10.63 -4.56
C GLY A 288 -30.22 -10.05 -5.07
N VAL A 289 -30.14 -8.98 -5.85
CA VAL A 289 -31.31 -8.22 -6.32
C VAL A 289 -32.19 -9.02 -7.27
N PHE A 290 -31.60 -9.85 -8.14
CA PHE A 290 -32.31 -10.60 -9.20
C PHE A 290 -32.35 -12.10 -8.93
N GLY A 291 -31.66 -12.61 -7.94
CA GLY A 291 -31.63 -14.06 -7.62
C GLY A 291 -30.77 -14.89 -8.57
N ASP A 292 -30.01 -14.27 -9.46
CA ASP A 292 -29.02 -14.95 -10.30
C ASP A 292 -27.78 -15.37 -9.48
N ARG A 293 -27.13 -16.46 -9.92
CA ARG A 293 -25.96 -17.01 -9.24
C ARG A 293 -24.69 -16.74 -10.06
N PRO A 294 -23.99 -15.61 -9.82
CA PRO A 294 -22.67 -15.42 -10.42
C PRO A 294 -21.64 -16.39 -9.82
N ALA A 295 -20.50 -16.54 -10.49
CA ALA A 295 -19.31 -17.04 -9.81
C ALA A 295 -18.77 -15.98 -8.84
N VAL A 296 -17.98 -16.39 -7.84
CA VAL A 296 -17.16 -15.45 -7.04
C VAL A 296 -16.23 -14.72 -8.00
N SER A 297 -16.11 -13.40 -7.87
CA SER A 297 -15.43 -12.59 -8.87
C SER A 297 -13.93 -12.91 -8.97
N GLY A 298 -13.45 -13.03 -10.20
CA GLY A 298 -12.01 -12.99 -10.51
C GLY A 298 -11.57 -11.61 -11.02
N ASN A 299 -12.46 -10.62 -11.09
CA ASN A 299 -12.20 -9.28 -11.60
C ASN A 299 -11.88 -8.31 -10.46
N TRP A 300 -10.89 -7.46 -10.68
CA TRP A 300 -10.59 -6.32 -9.82
C TRP A 300 -11.48 -5.13 -10.17
N GLY A 301 -11.57 -4.14 -9.26
CA GLY A 301 -12.40 -2.96 -9.41
C GLY A 301 -13.84 -3.21 -9.00
N VAL A 302 -14.75 -2.37 -9.51
CA VAL A 302 -16.16 -2.35 -9.09
C VAL A 302 -17.00 -3.33 -9.88
N ASN A 303 -17.62 -4.29 -9.20
CA ASN A 303 -18.54 -5.26 -9.76
C ASN A 303 -20.01 -4.84 -9.54
N PRO A 304 -20.96 -5.31 -10.38
CA PRO A 304 -22.33 -4.78 -10.36
C PRO A 304 -23.26 -5.37 -9.30
N TYR A 305 -22.82 -6.40 -8.56
CA TYR A 305 -23.70 -7.13 -7.65
C TYR A 305 -23.86 -6.42 -6.32
N LEU A 306 -25.13 -6.09 -6.01
CA LEU A 306 -25.51 -5.48 -4.74
C LEU A 306 -26.29 -6.45 -3.86
N LEU A 307 -26.18 -6.25 -2.54
CA LEU A 307 -27.07 -6.85 -1.58
C LEU A 307 -28.52 -6.41 -1.82
N ASP A 308 -29.47 -7.35 -1.67
CA ASP A 308 -30.90 -7.06 -1.65
C ASP A 308 -31.25 -6.15 -0.46
N PRO A 309 -31.81 -4.95 -0.68
CA PRO A 309 -32.18 -4.02 0.40
C PRO A 309 -33.46 -4.42 1.14
N GLY A 310 -34.09 -5.53 0.78
CA GLY A 310 -35.31 -6.01 1.40
C GLY A 310 -35.11 -6.74 2.73
N PRO A 311 -36.23 -7.23 3.33
CA PRO A 311 -36.18 -7.86 4.67
C PRO A 311 -35.23 -9.03 4.79
N LYS A 312 -35.02 -9.84 3.70
CA LYS A 312 -34.10 -10.97 3.72
C LYS A 312 -32.63 -10.51 3.83
N GLY A 313 -32.24 -9.51 3.04
CA GLY A 313 -30.88 -8.97 3.12
C GLY A 313 -30.62 -8.31 4.47
N ILE A 314 -31.58 -7.55 5.00
CA ILE A 314 -31.45 -6.96 6.33
C ILE A 314 -31.33 -8.02 7.42
N ALA A 315 -32.13 -9.10 7.37
CA ALA A 315 -32.04 -10.20 8.32
C ALA A 315 -30.68 -10.92 8.24
N PHE A 316 -30.19 -11.19 7.01
CA PHE A 316 -28.87 -11.77 6.78
C PHE A 316 -27.76 -10.95 7.44
N VAL A 317 -27.73 -9.62 7.20
CA VAL A 317 -26.71 -8.75 7.78
C VAL A 317 -26.77 -8.78 9.30
N LYS A 318 -27.97 -8.74 9.91
CA LYS A 318 -28.13 -8.81 11.37
C LYS A 318 -27.62 -10.14 11.94
N ASP A 319 -27.89 -11.25 11.27
CA ASP A 319 -27.39 -12.57 11.66
C ASP A 319 -25.86 -12.64 11.59
N VAL A 320 -25.25 -12.09 10.53
CA VAL A 320 -23.79 -11.99 10.40
C VAL A 320 -23.22 -11.12 11.52
N LEU A 321 -23.82 -9.96 11.78
CA LEU A 321 -23.39 -9.07 12.85
C LEU A 321 -23.44 -9.75 14.22
N ASP A 322 -24.46 -10.54 14.53
CA ASP A 322 -24.55 -11.27 15.82
C ASP A 322 -23.37 -12.23 16.02
N GLU A 323 -22.94 -12.95 14.96
CA GLU A 323 -21.78 -13.84 15.06
C GLU A 323 -20.46 -13.04 15.14
N LEU A 324 -20.31 -11.94 14.37
CA LEU A 324 -19.14 -11.08 14.46
C LEU A 324 -18.96 -10.44 15.85
N LEU A 325 -20.06 -9.99 16.46
CA LEU A 325 -20.02 -9.40 17.81
C LEU A 325 -19.57 -10.38 18.88
N ALA A 326 -19.79 -11.68 18.68
CA ALA A 326 -19.31 -12.74 19.55
C ALA A 326 -17.80 -13.05 19.37
N ILE A 327 -17.20 -12.60 18.27
CA ILE A 327 -15.78 -12.78 17.94
C ILE A 327 -14.98 -11.50 18.31
N PHE A 328 -15.49 -10.33 17.90
CA PHE A 328 -14.79 -9.05 17.99
C PHE A 328 -15.40 -8.18 19.10
N PRO A 329 -14.70 -8.01 20.24
CA PRO A 329 -15.21 -7.22 21.36
C PRO A 329 -15.03 -5.71 21.18
N GLY A 330 -14.34 -5.27 20.13
CA GLY A 330 -14.07 -3.87 19.83
C GLY A 330 -15.34 -3.03 19.65
N ARG A 331 -15.23 -1.73 19.88
CA ARG A 331 -16.36 -0.79 19.81
C ARG A 331 -16.90 -0.63 18.39
N TYR A 332 -16.03 -0.71 17.37
CA TYR A 332 -16.35 -0.37 15.98
C TYR A 332 -16.56 -1.62 15.14
N ILE A 333 -17.58 -1.58 14.28
CA ILE A 333 -17.83 -2.55 13.21
C ILE A 333 -17.91 -1.76 11.91
N HIS A 334 -17.10 -2.10 10.93
CA HIS A 334 -17.08 -1.45 9.64
C HIS A 334 -18.03 -2.16 8.68
N LEU A 335 -18.88 -1.39 7.98
CA LEU A 335 -19.87 -1.93 7.05
C LEU A 335 -19.65 -1.46 5.60
N GLY A 336 -18.43 -0.99 5.28
CA GLY A 336 -18.11 -0.52 3.94
C GLY A 336 -18.90 0.73 3.54
N GLY A 337 -19.64 0.61 2.47
CA GLY A 337 -20.54 1.66 1.97
C GLY A 337 -20.07 2.28 0.66
N ASP A 338 -18.84 1.99 0.24
CA ASP A 338 -18.18 2.53 -0.93
C ASP A 338 -18.66 1.89 -2.23
N GLU A 339 -18.42 2.61 -3.31
CA GLU A 339 -18.49 2.17 -4.72
C GLU A 339 -19.74 1.36 -5.12
N ALA A 340 -20.83 1.42 -4.37
CA ALA A 340 -22.05 0.68 -4.64
C ALA A 340 -22.74 1.18 -5.93
N VAL A 341 -22.64 0.42 -7.02
CA VAL A 341 -23.25 0.72 -8.32
C VAL A 341 -24.75 0.44 -8.26
N LYS A 342 -25.56 1.50 -8.28
CA LYS A 342 -27.04 1.42 -8.03
C LYS A 342 -27.84 0.82 -9.17
N ASP A 343 -27.26 0.46 -10.31
CA ASP A 343 -27.96 0.00 -11.52
C ASP A 343 -28.92 -1.18 -11.27
N GLN A 344 -28.54 -2.13 -10.40
CA GLN A 344 -29.41 -3.24 -10.06
C GLN A 344 -30.63 -2.79 -9.28
N TRP A 345 -30.49 -1.88 -8.33
CA TRP A 345 -31.61 -1.32 -7.58
C TRP A 345 -32.53 -0.50 -8.48
N GLN A 346 -31.96 0.33 -9.37
CA GLN A 346 -32.72 1.14 -10.33
C GLN A 346 -33.57 0.28 -11.27
N ARG A 347 -33.01 -0.81 -11.78
CA ARG A 347 -33.68 -1.70 -12.74
C ARG A 347 -34.66 -2.69 -12.10
N SER A 348 -34.65 -2.86 -10.78
CA SER A 348 -35.48 -3.83 -10.09
C SER A 348 -36.86 -3.26 -9.76
N PRO A 349 -37.98 -3.70 -10.39
CA PRO A 349 -39.32 -3.24 -10.06
C PRO A 349 -39.67 -3.48 -8.59
N ARG A 350 -39.15 -4.53 -7.97
CA ARG A 350 -39.36 -4.87 -6.58
C ARG A 350 -38.67 -3.85 -5.65
N VAL A 351 -37.43 -3.48 -5.96
CA VAL A 351 -36.71 -2.45 -5.16
C VAL A 351 -37.35 -1.09 -5.33
N GLN A 352 -37.76 -0.71 -6.54
CA GLN A 352 -38.47 0.55 -6.79
C GLN A 352 -39.83 0.61 -6.07
N ALA A 353 -40.57 -0.52 -6.02
CA ALA A 353 -41.81 -0.61 -5.24
C ALA A 353 -41.54 -0.48 -3.72
N LEU A 354 -40.45 -1.09 -3.21
CA LEU A 354 -40.03 -0.96 -1.81
C LEU A 354 -39.70 0.51 -1.47
N MET A 355 -38.93 1.19 -2.31
CA MET A 355 -38.58 2.60 -2.14
C MET A 355 -39.84 3.48 -2.11
N LYS A 356 -40.75 3.26 -3.05
CA LYS A 356 -42.02 3.98 -3.10
C LYS A 356 -42.88 3.76 -1.85
N ALA A 357 -42.97 2.52 -1.38
CA ALA A 357 -43.72 2.18 -0.16
C ALA A 357 -43.16 2.81 1.11
N GLN A 358 -41.85 3.03 1.14
CA GLN A 358 -41.11 3.64 2.26
C GLN A 358 -40.91 5.14 2.10
N GLY A 359 -41.37 5.75 0.99
CA GLY A 359 -41.17 7.18 0.71
C GLY A 359 -39.69 7.56 0.47
N ILE A 360 -38.89 6.63 -0.01
CA ILE A 360 -37.45 6.84 -0.28
C ILE A 360 -37.30 7.39 -1.70
N ALA A 361 -36.65 8.54 -1.84
CA ALA A 361 -36.60 9.30 -3.07
C ALA A 361 -35.49 8.91 -4.06
N SER A 362 -34.44 8.24 -3.59
CA SER A 362 -33.29 7.83 -4.43
C SER A 362 -32.59 6.60 -3.85
N GLU A 363 -31.79 5.93 -4.67
CA GLU A 363 -31.01 4.76 -4.28
C GLU A 363 -29.92 5.11 -3.24
N ASN A 364 -29.36 6.32 -3.28
CA ASN A 364 -28.48 6.81 -2.22
C ASN A 364 -29.22 6.98 -0.90
N ALA A 365 -30.46 7.48 -0.93
CA ALA A 365 -31.31 7.55 0.26
C ALA A 365 -31.70 6.16 0.77
N LEU A 366 -31.84 5.16 -0.13
CA LEU A 366 -32.04 3.76 0.25
C LEU A 366 -30.82 3.18 0.95
N GLN A 367 -29.62 3.43 0.44
CA GLN A 367 -28.37 3.03 1.13
C GLN A 367 -28.27 3.68 2.52
N SER A 368 -28.57 4.98 2.64
CA SER A 368 -28.60 5.67 3.93
C SER A 368 -29.64 5.08 4.88
N ALA A 369 -30.80 4.61 4.37
CA ALA A 369 -31.81 3.94 5.20
C ALA A 369 -31.26 2.60 5.76
N LEU A 370 -30.53 1.81 4.96
CA LEU A 370 -29.88 0.59 5.41
C LEU A 370 -28.81 0.88 6.48
N ILE A 371 -27.98 1.91 6.25
CA ILE A 371 -26.96 2.31 7.23
C ILE A 371 -27.60 2.73 8.55
N ARG A 372 -28.70 3.49 8.53
CA ARG A 372 -29.47 3.83 9.76
C ARG A 372 -30.01 2.61 10.49
N GLU A 373 -30.54 1.62 9.75
CA GLU A 373 -31.05 0.37 10.31
C GLU A 373 -29.94 -0.42 11.02
N PHE A 374 -28.75 -0.53 10.37
CA PHE A 374 -27.64 -1.26 10.97
C PHE A 374 -26.95 -0.47 12.09
N ASP A 375 -26.89 0.86 12.02
CA ASP A 375 -26.40 1.67 13.13
C ASP A 375 -27.30 1.51 14.37
N ALA A 376 -28.61 1.55 14.20
CA ALA A 376 -29.54 1.33 15.30
C ALA A 376 -29.37 -0.07 15.90
N TYR A 377 -29.16 -1.09 15.05
CA TYR A 377 -28.94 -2.46 15.48
C TYR A 377 -27.65 -2.64 16.29
N LEU A 378 -26.55 -2.03 15.84
CA LEU A 378 -25.25 -2.05 16.51
C LEU A 378 -25.27 -1.25 17.81
N ARG A 379 -25.90 -0.06 17.83
CA ARG A 379 -26.04 0.75 19.05
C ARG A 379 -26.80 0.04 20.15
N ALA A 380 -27.87 -0.67 19.80
CA ALA A 380 -28.64 -1.48 20.77
C ALA A 380 -27.77 -2.59 21.43
N ARG A 381 -26.62 -2.93 20.82
CA ARG A 381 -25.64 -3.89 21.32
C ARG A 381 -24.36 -3.23 21.86
N GLY A 382 -24.37 -1.91 22.07
CA GLY A 382 -23.23 -1.15 22.61
C GLY A 382 -22.07 -0.98 21.64
N ARG A 383 -22.33 -1.10 20.33
CA ARG A 383 -21.33 -0.94 19.27
C ARG A 383 -21.56 0.34 18.47
N ARG A 384 -20.57 0.73 17.67
CA ARG A 384 -20.65 1.85 16.73
C ARG A 384 -20.41 1.38 15.30
N LEU A 385 -21.23 1.86 14.38
CA LEU A 385 -20.99 1.72 12.97
C LEU A 385 -19.86 2.66 12.54
N ILE A 386 -18.98 2.18 11.68
CA ILE A 386 -18.06 2.98 10.87
C ILE A 386 -18.21 2.56 9.42
N GLY A 387 -18.03 3.47 8.46
CA GLY A 387 -18.07 3.19 7.02
C GLY A 387 -17.31 4.23 6.22
N TRP A 388 -17.07 3.93 4.95
CA TRP A 388 -16.42 4.83 4.02
C TRP A 388 -17.25 6.10 3.80
N ASP A 389 -16.66 7.18 3.29
CA ASP A 389 -17.31 8.49 3.25
C ASP A 389 -18.55 8.56 2.34
N GLU A 390 -18.83 7.58 1.48
CA GLU A 390 -20.10 7.45 0.74
C GLU A 390 -21.32 7.21 1.64
N ILE A 391 -21.15 6.80 2.91
CA ILE A 391 -22.28 6.73 3.85
C ILE A 391 -22.90 8.11 4.16
N LEU A 392 -22.21 9.21 3.83
CA LEU A 392 -22.75 10.57 3.87
C LEU A 392 -23.74 10.86 2.73
N GLU A 393 -23.63 10.12 1.61
CA GLU A 393 -24.50 10.31 0.46
C GLU A 393 -25.94 9.93 0.82
N GLY A 394 -26.91 10.68 0.31
CA GLY A 394 -28.32 10.44 0.62
C GLY A 394 -28.81 11.04 1.94
N GLY A 395 -27.92 11.53 2.79
CA GLY A 395 -28.19 12.34 3.97
C GLY A 395 -28.77 11.58 5.18
N GLY A 396 -28.86 12.27 6.31
CA GLY A 396 -29.47 11.75 7.53
C GLY A 396 -28.68 10.65 8.22
N LEU A 397 -27.36 10.63 8.08
CA LEU A 397 -26.48 9.74 8.81
C LEU A 397 -26.62 9.99 10.33
N PRO A 398 -26.81 8.95 11.19
CA PRO A 398 -26.85 9.14 12.63
C PRO A 398 -25.51 9.67 13.15
N GLN A 399 -25.52 10.64 14.06
CA GLN A 399 -24.29 11.18 14.68
C GLN A 399 -23.43 10.14 15.41
N SER A 400 -24.03 8.99 15.75
CA SER A 400 -23.29 7.85 16.31
C SER A 400 -22.36 7.17 15.31
N ALA A 401 -22.64 7.25 14.00
CA ALA A 401 -21.82 6.66 12.97
C ALA A 401 -20.51 7.44 12.82
N THR A 402 -19.43 6.71 12.58
CA THR A 402 -18.09 7.25 12.31
C THR A 402 -17.82 7.17 10.83
N VAL A 403 -17.20 8.19 10.26
CA VAL A 403 -16.91 8.27 8.82
C VAL A 403 -15.42 8.02 8.60
N MET A 404 -15.08 7.09 7.70
CA MET A 404 -13.70 6.89 7.22
C MET A 404 -13.55 7.52 5.84
N SER A 405 -12.81 8.63 5.77
CA SER A 405 -12.68 9.43 4.55
C SER A 405 -11.50 8.96 3.71
N TRP A 406 -11.79 8.38 2.52
CA TRP A 406 -10.79 7.86 1.60
C TRP A 406 -10.71 8.64 0.27
N GLN A 407 -11.79 9.31 -0.14
CA GLN A 407 -11.83 10.12 -1.37
C GLN A 407 -11.16 11.51 -1.19
N GLY A 408 -10.02 11.55 -0.51
CA GLY A 408 -9.34 12.76 -0.09
C GLY A 408 -9.79 13.19 1.31
N GLU A 409 -9.77 14.50 1.58
CA GLU A 409 -10.10 15.06 2.91
C GLU A 409 -11.53 15.63 2.99
N LYS A 410 -12.24 15.71 1.86
CA LYS A 410 -13.55 16.37 1.78
C LYS A 410 -14.59 15.71 2.70
N GLY A 411 -14.66 14.36 2.68
CA GLY A 411 -15.59 13.61 3.51
C GLY A 411 -15.36 13.85 5.01
N ALA A 412 -14.08 13.90 5.44
CA ALA A 412 -13.72 14.18 6.82
C ALA A 412 -14.10 15.60 7.25
N ILE A 413 -13.89 16.61 6.38
CA ILE A 413 -14.27 18.01 6.64
C ILE A 413 -15.78 18.14 6.77
N GLU A 414 -16.53 17.49 5.89
CA GLU A 414 -18.00 17.53 5.90
C GLU A 414 -18.56 16.81 7.14
N ALA A 415 -18.12 15.57 7.40
CA ALA A 415 -18.58 14.78 8.53
C ALA A 415 -18.24 15.42 9.89
N SER A 416 -17.01 15.95 10.07
CA SER A 416 -16.64 16.62 11.32
C SER A 416 -17.48 17.87 11.59
N ARG A 417 -17.81 18.65 10.54
CA ARG A 417 -18.70 19.82 10.63
C ARG A 417 -20.12 19.41 11.04
N GLU A 418 -20.58 18.23 10.64
CA GLU A 418 -21.88 17.66 11.01
C GLU A 418 -21.88 16.97 12.38
N GLY A 419 -20.73 16.94 13.07
CA GLY A 419 -20.58 16.37 14.41
C GLY A 419 -20.32 14.86 14.44
N HIS A 420 -19.92 14.26 13.30
CA HIS A 420 -19.48 12.86 13.24
C HIS A 420 -18.01 12.73 13.61
N ASP A 421 -17.68 11.67 14.35
CA ASP A 421 -16.28 11.26 14.48
C ASP A 421 -15.74 10.79 13.12
N VAL A 422 -14.47 11.14 12.80
CA VAL A 422 -13.87 10.86 11.50
C VAL A 422 -12.48 10.19 11.64
N VAL A 423 -12.18 9.30 10.69
CA VAL A 423 -10.86 8.71 10.49
C VAL A 423 -10.41 9.06 9.06
N LEU A 424 -9.20 9.62 8.93
CA LEU A 424 -8.65 9.95 7.62
C LEU A 424 -7.90 8.76 7.02
N SER A 425 -8.20 8.46 5.76
CA SER A 425 -7.54 7.39 5.00
C SER A 425 -7.40 7.75 3.51
N PRO A 426 -6.99 9.02 3.17
CA PRO A 426 -7.11 9.52 1.81
C PRO A 426 -6.22 8.80 0.81
N ALA A 427 -6.83 8.39 -0.30
CA ALA A 427 -6.11 7.95 -1.49
C ALA A 427 -5.47 9.14 -2.23
N PRO A 428 -4.30 8.99 -2.88
CA PRO A 428 -3.43 7.80 -2.86
C PRO A 428 -2.41 7.82 -1.71
N ILE A 429 -2.36 8.89 -0.88
CA ILE A 429 -1.26 9.16 0.06
C ILE A 429 -1.14 8.12 1.17
N LEU A 430 -2.27 7.57 1.65
CA LEU A 430 -2.31 6.53 2.68
C LEU A 430 -2.64 5.13 2.11
N TYR A 431 -2.57 4.95 0.79
CA TYR A 431 -2.79 3.68 0.10
C TYR A 431 -1.46 3.02 -0.25
N LEU A 432 -1.18 1.90 0.40
CA LEU A 432 0.10 1.17 0.31
C LEU A 432 0.26 0.38 -0.99
N ASP A 433 -0.81 0.11 -1.70
CA ASP A 433 -0.82 -0.53 -3.01
C ASP A 433 -0.35 0.39 -4.15
N ASN A 434 -0.02 1.65 -3.85
CA ASN A 434 0.61 2.57 -4.79
C ASN A 434 2.13 2.44 -4.76
N LEU A 435 2.76 2.54 -5.96
CA LEU A 435 4.22 2.53 -6.11
C LEU A 435 4.86 3.60 -5.22
N GLN A 436 5.93 3.21 -4.54
CA GLN A 436 6.70 4.11 -3.69
C GLN A 436 7.93 4.71 -4.42
N SER A 437 8.29 4.17 -5.58
CA SER A 437 9.33 4.73 -6.45
C SER A 437 9.09 4.36 -7.92
N TRP A 438 9.83 5.00 -8.83
CA TRP A 438 9.87 4.62 -10.25
C TRP A 438 11.01 3.65 -10.57
N LEU A 439 11.62 3.04 -9.57
CA LEU A 439 12.66 2.04 -9.81
C LEU A 439 12.10 0.86 -10.62
N PRO A 440 12.90 0.31 -11.56
CA PRO A 440 12.43 -0.77 -12.42
C PRO A 440 12.07 -2.06 -11.68
N ASP A 441 12.67 -2.28 -10.52
CA ASP A 441 12.51 -3.47 -9.69
C ASP A 441 11.41 -3.37 -8.64
N GLU A 442 10.61 -2.29 -8.65
CA GLU A 442 9.38 -2.25 -7.85
C GLU A 442 8.40 -3.33 -8.31
N PRO A 443 7.76 -4.03 -7.35
CA PRO A 443 6.79 -5.08 -7.68
C PRO A 443 5.55 -4.52 -8.40
N PRO A 444 4.67 -5.39 -8.92
CA PRO A 444 3.36 -5.00 -9.43
C PRO A 444 2.57 -4.22 -8.39
N MET A 445 2.10 -3.02 -8.74
CA MET A 445 1.30 -2.11 -7.91
C MET A 445 0.63 -1.05 -8.78
N ARG A 446 -0.25 -0.23 -8.20
CA ARG A 446 -0.82 0.95 -8.87
C ARG A 446 0.24 2.04 -9.00
N PRO A 447 0.52 2.57 -10.20
CA PRO A 447 1.33 3.77 -10.34
C PRO A 447 0.58 4.99 -9.79
N ALA A 448 1.28 5.83 -9.05
CA ALA A 448 0.82 7.17 -8.71
C ALA A 448 1.84 8.19 -9.24
N ASN A 449 1.39 9.33 -9.72
CA ASN A 449 2.27 10.36 -10.25
C ASN A 449 2.07 11.69 -9.49
N PRO A 450 3.04 12.08 -8.69
CA PRO A 450 4.29 11.40 -8.33
C PRO A 450 4.06 10.17 -7.44
N PRO A 451 5.04 9.23 -7.33
CA PRO A 451 4.91 8.03 -6.51
C PRO A 451 4.73 8.37 -5.03
N MET A 452 4.15 7.45 -4.26
CA MET A 452 3.91 7.62 -2.82
C MET A 452 5.18 7.32 -2.04
N THR A 453 6.14 8.25 -2.13
CA THR A 453 7.45 8.13 -1.52
C THR A 453 7.39 8.14 0.01
N LEU A 454 8.45 7.66 0.65
CA LEU A 454 8.60 7.70 2.11
C LEU A 454 8.44 9.14 2.67
N GLU A 455 9.05 10.13 1.99
CA GLU A 455 8.99 11.54 2.38
C GLU A 455 7.57 12.10 2.28
N ARG A 456 6.84 11.78 1.21
CA ARG A 456 5.45 12.23 1.04
C ARG A 456 4.55 11.69 2.13
N VAL A 457 4.66 10.41 2.46
CA VAL A 457 3.91 9.79 3.57
C VAL A 457 4.29 10.44 4.90
N TYR A 458 5.57 10.69 5.15
CA TYR A 458 6.03 11.38 6.36
C TYR A 458 5.49 12.81 6.47
N GLY A 459 5.38 13.50 5.35
CA GLY A 459 4.87 14.87 5.26
C GLY A 459 3.36 14.99 5.49
N TYR A 460 2.60 13.89 5.37
CA TYR A 460 1.16 13.92 5.58
C TYR A 460 0.82 14.23 7.04
N ASP A 461 -0.13 15.16 7.26
CA ASP A 461 -0.65 15.49 8.58
C ASP A 461 -2.13 15.09 8.67
N PRO A 462 -2.51 14.15 9.57
CA PRO A 462 -3.89 13.70 9.74
C PRO A 462 -4.83 14.74 10.39
N MET A 463 -4.48 16.01 10.37
CA MET A 463 -5.33 17.11 10.78
C MET A 463 -5.43 18.11 9.63
N PRO A 464 -6.42 17.98 8.73
CA PRO A 464 -6.62 18.90 7.63
C PRO A 464 -6.79 20.34 8.12
N ALA A 465 -6.06 21.27 7.50
CA ALA A 465 -6.12 22.68 7.88
C ALA A 465 -7.52 23.32 7.68
N ALA A 466 -8.35 22.69 6.85
CA ALA A 466 -9.72 23.13 6.58
C ALA A 466 -10.72 22.72 7.66
N ILE A 467 -10.37 21.82 8.59
CA ILE A 467 -11.22 21.49 9.74
C ILE A 467 -11.11 22.60 10.77
N ALA A 468 -12.26 23.22 11.08
CA ALA A 468 -12.32 24.33 12.02
C ALA A 468 -11.92 23.87 13.45
N PRO A 469 -11.30 24.73 14.27
CA PRO A 469 -10.79 24.36 15.59
C PRO A 469 -11.81 23.67 16.51
N GLN A 470 -13.10 24.08 16.45
CA GLN A 470 -14.18 23.48 17.23
C GLN A 470 -14.51 22.05 16.79
N ASP A 471 -14.23 21.68 15.53
CA ASP A 471 -14.56 20.39 14.94
C ASP A 471 -13.38 19.38 15.03
N GLN A 472 -12.18 19.87 15.39
CA GLN A 472 -10.96 19.03 15.46
C GLN A 472 -11.07 17.90 16.48
N ALA A 473 -11.91 18.05 17.50
CA ALA A 473 -12.16 16.99 18.49
C ALA A 473 -12.80 15.73 17.89
N HIS A 474 -13.46 15.85 16.75
CA HIS A 474 -14.04 14.74 15.99
C HIS A 474 -13.00 13.95 15.20
N VAL A 475 -11.82 14.50 14.94
CA VAL A 475 -10.75 13.76 14.24
C VAL A 475 -10.13 12.73 15.17
N LEU A 476 -10.49 11.46 14.99
CA LEU A 476 -9.94 10.36 15.78
C LEU A 476 -8.49 10.09 15.42
N GLY A 477 -8.12 10.27 14.16
CA GLY A 477 -6.79 10.02 13.61
C GLY A 477 -6.83 9.56 12.17
N ALA A 478 -5.93 8.65 11.81
CA ALA A 478 -5.83 8.17 10.44
C ALA A 478 -5.49 6.68 10.35
N GLN A 479 -5.58 6.15 9.13
CA GLN A 479 -5.32 4.77 8.79
C GLN A 479 -4.60 4.65 7.44
N MET A 480 -3.61 3.75 7.33
CA MET A 480 -3.06 3.31 6.05
C MET A 480 -3.74 2.03 5.58
N ASN A 481 -3.97 1.93 4.27
CA ASN A 481 -4.69 0.81 3.67
C ASN A 481 -3.76 -0.01 2.77
N ALA A 482 -3.67 -1.32 3.04
CA ALA A 482 -2.98 -2.30 2.21
C ALA A 482 -4.02 -3.11 1.40
N TRP A 483 -4.57 -2.50 0.34
CA TRP A 483 -5.45 -3.17 -0.61
C TRP A 483 -4.67 -4.22 -1.39
N SER A 484 -5.23 -5.41 -1.54
CA SER A 484 -4.44 -6.57 -1.93
C SER A 484 -4.67 -7.08 -3.35
N GLU A 485 -5.32 -6.34 -4.25
CA GLU A 485 -5.50 -6.75 -5.65
C GLU A 485 -4.15 -7.09 -6.33
N TYR A 486 -3.10 -6.33 -5.98
CA TYR A 486 -1.73 -6.51 -6.49
C TYR A 486 -0.74 -6.93 -5.42
N LEU A 487 -1.12 -6.92 -4.14
CA LEU A 487 -0.29 -7.36 -3.03
C LEU A 487 -0.54 -8.85 -2.74
N THR A 488 -0.08 -9.71 -3.62
CA THR A 488 -0.48 -11.10 -3.77
C THR A 488 0.20 -12.07 -2.79
N SER A 489 1.24 -11.62 -2.07
CA SER A 489 1.93 -12.43 -1.06
C SER A 489 2.32 -11.60 0.16
N PRO A 490 2.58 -12.23 1.32
CA PRO A 490 3.05 -11.52 2.51
C PRO A 490 4.30 -10.67 2.27
N GLU A 491 5.23 -11.13 1.45
CA GLU A 491 6.47 -10.43 1.13
C GLU A 491 6.19 -9.14 0.36
N ILE A 492 5.26 -9.17 -0.59
CA ILE A 492 4.86 -8.00 -1.37
C ILE A 492 4.08 -7.03 -0.47
N VAL A 493 3.17 -7.53 0.39
CA VAL A 493 2.46 -6.71 1.40
C VAL A 493 3.46 -5.98 2.29
N TRP A 494 4.47 -6.68 2.85
CA TRP A 494 5.44 -6.05 3.74
C TRP A 494 6.38 -5.10 3.01
N HIS A 495 6.78 -5.41 1.78
CA HIS A 495 7.52 -4.48 0.91
C HIS A 495 6.72 -3.18 0.68
N ALA A 496 5.45 -3.30 0.35
CA ALA A 496 4.56 -2.15 0.17
C ALA A 496 4.37 -1.34 1.47
N THR A 497 4.31 -2.04 2.61
CA THR A 497 4.01 -1.46 3.91
C THR A 497 5.22 -0.74 4.52
N PHE A 498 6.39 -1.38 4.55
CA PHE A 498 7.58 -0.85 5.21
C PHE A 498 8.58 -0.28 4.20
N PRO A 499 9.17 0.89 4.46
CA PRO A 499 9.16 1.68 5.70
C PRO A 499 8.01 2.69 5.84
N ARG A 500 7.09 2.83 4.86
CA ARG A 500 6.05 3.87 4.85
C ARG A 500 5.18 3.86 6.10
N LEU A 501 4.84 2.67 6.64
CA LEU A 501 4.07 2.55 7.88
C LEU A 501 4.81 3.15 9.10
N ALA A 502 6.13 3.11 9.13
CA ALA A 502 6.92 3.75 10.19
C ALA A 502 6.86 5.29 10.10
N ALA A 503 6.89 5.83 8.88
CA ALA A 503 6.72 7.27 8.63
C ALA A 503 5.31 7.74 9.04
N PHE A 504 4.29 6.99 8.69
CA PHE A 504 2.90 7.22 9.09
C PHE A 504 2.74 7.13 10.62
N ALA A 505 3.32 6.10 11.25
CA ALA A 505 3.24 5.91 12.70
C ALA A 505 3.76 7.14 13.46
N GLU A 506 4.86 7.74 13.01
CA GLU A 506 5.36 8.99 13.59
C GLU A 506 4.39 10.15 13.33
N GLY A 507 3.70 10.18 12.19
CA GLY A 507 2.69 11.18 11.88
C GLY A 507 1.49 11.19 12.83
N VAL A 508 1.03 10.00 13.21
CA VAL A 508 -0.15 9.82 14.08
C VAL A 508 0.18 9.73 15.57
N TRP A 509 1.44 9.42 15.91
CA TRP A 509 1.88 9.32 17.31
C TRP A 509 2.52 10.60 17.83
N SER A 510 3.55 11.13 17.12
CA SER A 510 4.41 12.20 17.61
C SER A 510 3.78 13.58 17.43
N PRO A 511 3.96 14.52 18.37
CA PRO A 511 3.56 15.92 18.17
C PRO A 511 4.24 16.53 16.94
N LYS A 512 3.51 17.31 16.15
CA LYS A 512 4.00 17.91 14.90
C LYS A 512 5.32 18.70 15.06
N PRO A 513 5.53 19.51 16.15
CA PRO A 513 6.75 20.31 16.31
C PRO A 513 8.05 19.50 16.49
N VAL A 514 7.97 18.21 16.91
CA VAL A 514 9.19 17.38 17.11
C VAL A 514 9.53 16.56 15.89
N ARG A 515 8.70 16.57 14.84
CA ARG A 515 8.89 15.78 13.63
C ARG A 515 9.88 16.46 12.70
N ASP A 516 10.88 15.69 12.25
CA ASP A 516 11.89 16.10 11.26
C ASP A 516 12.28 14.91 10.40
N PHE A 517 12.14 15.04 9.07
CA PHE A 517 12.35 13.92 8.15
C PHE A 517 13.81 13.46 8.11
N ARG A 518 14.79 14.36 8.21
CA ARG A 518 16.20 13.96 8.22
C ARG A 518 16.54 13.17 9.49
N SER A 519 16.10 13.65 10.64
CA SER A 519 16.21 12.91 11.91
C SER A 519 15.46 11.57 11.85
N PHE A 520 14.31 11.49 11.18
CA PHE A 520 13.58 10.24 10.97
C PHE A 520 14.43 9.25 10.16
N LEU A 521 15.11 9.68 9.09
CA LEU A 521 15.97 8.80 8.28
C LEU A 521 17.15 8.24 9.09
N ASP A 522 17.79 9.06 9.96
CA ASP A 522 18.84 8.58 10.87
C ASP A 522 18.33 7.49 11.82
N ARG A 523 17.11 7.64 12.34
CA ARG A 523 16.45 6.67 13.24
C ARG A 523 15.90 5.46 12.50
N LEU A 524 15.68 5.56 11.19
CA LEU A 524 15.22 4.48 10.34
C LEU A 524 16.33 3.44 10.07
N GLU A 525 17.61 3.85 10.04
CA GLU A 525 18.74 2.92 9.83
C GLU A 525 18.71 1.73 10.82
N PRO A 526 18.66 1.93 12.16
CA PRO A 526 18.51 0.81 13.09
C PRO A 526 17.17 0.07 12.97
N GLN A 527 16.10 0.74 12.54
CA GLN A 527 14.81 0.08 12.34
C GLN A 527 14.83 -0.90 11.16
N VAL A 528 15.51 -0.57 10.06
CA VAL A 528 15.73 -1.49 8.93
C VAL A 528 16.46 -2.76 9.38
N LYS A 529 17.43 -2.63 10.29
CA LYS A 529 18.14 -3.79 10.86
C LYS A 529 17.22 -4.69 11.70
N ARG A 530 16.32 -4.08 12.50
CA ARG A 530 15.31 -4.83 13.27
C ARG A 530 14.38 -5.61 12.33
N TRP A 531 13.90 -5.01 11.23
CA TRP A 531 13.06 -5.70 10.25
C TRP A 531 13.79 -6.87 9.59
N ARG A 532 15.07 -6.73 9.24
CA ARG A 532 15.86 -7.86 8.73
C ARG A 532 15.90 -9.04 9.71
N ARG A 533 16.02 -8.77 11.03
CA ARG A 533 15.99 -9.81 12.08
C ARG A 533 14.62 -10.44 12.26
N ASP A 534 13.57 -9.65 12.07
CA ASP A 534 12.18 -10.13 12.08
C ASP A 534 11.80 -10.89 10.78
N ALA A 535 12.70 -10.99 9.81
CA ALA A 535 12.43 -11.48 8.46
C ALA A 535 11.25 -10.74 7.81
N ILE A 536 11.25 -9.41 7.90
CA ILE A 536 10.34 -8.49 7.20
C ILE A 536 11.10 -7.92 6.00
N PRO A 537 10.71 -8.21 4.76
CA PRO A 537 11.32 -7.68 3.55
C PRO A 537 10.84 -6.24 3.30
N ALA A 538 11.29 -5.31 4.16
CA ALA A 538 11.00 -3.89 3.96
C ALA A 538 11.61 -3.39 2.66
N ALA A 539 10.89 -2.52 1.94
CA ALA A 539 11.42 -1.90 0.73
C ALA A 539 12.65 -1.04 1.02
N ASP A 540 13.62 -1.13 0.16
CA ASP A 540 14.82 -0.30 0.19
C ASP A 540 14.74 0.89 -0.80
N SER A 541 13.61 1.07 -1.46
CA SER A 541 13.37 2.03 -2.55
C SER A 541 13.76 3.46 -2.20
N ALA A 542 13.59 3.88 -0.95
CA ALA A 542 13.98 5.21 -0.49
C ALA A 542 15.50 5.45 -0.55
N PHE A 543 16.30 4.38 -0.36
CA PHE A 543 17.76 4.42 -0.31
C PHE A 543 18.43 3.83 -1.54
N ALA A 544 17.68 3.12 -2.38
CA ALA A 544 18.19 2.46 -3.58
C ALA A 544 18.70 3.48 -4.60
N VAL A 545 19.83 3.16 -5.24
CA VAL A 545 20.43 4.06 -6.23
C VAL A 545 19.71 3.92 -7.56
N GLY A 546 19.07 5.01 -7.98
CA GLY A 546 18.56 5.18 -9.34
C GLY A 546 19.66 5.73 -10.26
N TYR A 547 19.55 5.39 -11.54
CA TYR A 547 20.47 5.82 -12.59
C TYR A 547 19.72 6.66 -13.63
N GLN A 548 20.26 7.81 -13.96
CA GLN A 548 19.77 8.65 -15.05
C GLN A 548 20.89 8.85 -16.06
N LEU A 549 20.60 8.58 -17.33
CA LEU A 549 21.50 8.94 -18.41
C LEU A 549 21.43 10.46 -18.64
N ASP A 550 22.56 11.13 -18.55
CA ASP A 550 22.69 12.56 -18.85
C ASP A 550 22.97 12.71 -20.36
N GLY A 551 21.94 13.03 -21.13
CA GLY A 551 21.93 13.04 -22.59
C GLY A 551 21.06 11.94 -23.20
N THR A 552 21.19 11.73 -24.52
CA THR A 552 20.40 10.71 -25.23
C THR A 552 21.16 9.39 -25.37
N ARG A 553 20.40 8.29 -25.52
CA ARG A 553 20.99 6.97 -25.76
C ARG A 553 21.77 6.88 -27.05
N SER A 554 21.27 7.56 -28.11
CA SER A 554 21.98 7.67 -29.43
C SER A 554 23.29 8.41 -29.32
N ALA A 555 23.31 9.53 -28.57
CA ALA A 555 24.57 10.28 -28.37
C ALA A 555 25.59 9.43 -27.59
N ALA A 556 25.14 8.67 -26.59
CA ALA A 556 26.00 7.74 -25.85
C ALA A 556 26.57 6.64 -26.76
N VAL A 557 25.74 6.04 -27.64
CA VAL A 557 26.17 5.04 -28.61
C VAL A 557 27.16 5.63 -29.60
N ALA A 558 26.89 6.82 -30.15
CA ALA A 558 27.74 7.48 -31.12
C ALA A 558 29.09 7.93 -30.54
N SER A 559 29.13 8.40 -29.30
CA SER A 559 30.37 8.86 -28.64
C SER A 559 31.20 7.72 -28.02
N GLY A 560 30.63 6.53 -27.85
CA GLY A 560 31.28 5.45 -27.15
C GLY A 560 31.34 5.64 -25.62
N GLN A 561 30.59 6.60 -25.07
CA GLN A 561 30.59 6.95 -23.65
C GLN A 561 29.18 7.24 -23.13
N ALA A 562 28.87 6.78 -21.94
CA ALA A 562 27.65 7.13 -21.22
C ALA A 562 27.98 8.07 -20.05
N ARG A 563 27.21 9.14 -19.89
CA ARG A 563 27.28 10.00 -18.71
C ARG A 563 26.10 9.70 -17.80
N LEU A 564 26.38 9.33 -16.54
CA LEU A 564 25.39 8.85 -15.59
C LEU A 564 25.32 9.75 -14.36
N ILE A 565 24.09 10.07 -13.97
CA ILE A 565 23.75 10.71 -12.68
C ILE A 565 23.19 9.61 -11.77
N LEU A 566 23.73 9.52 -10.57
CA LEU A 566 23.32 8.57 -9.51
C LEU A 566 22.66 9.34 -8.38
N ALA A 567 21.51 8.86 -7.92
CA ALA A 567 20.82 9.45 -6.78
C ALA A 567 19.98 8.39 -6.05
N ASN A 568 19.74 8.58 -4.76
CA ASN A 568 18.66 7.89 -4.06
C ASN A 568 17.53 8.86 -3.71
N GLN A 569 16.32 8.34 -3.53
CA GLN A 569 15.12 9.13 -3.35
C GLN A 569 15.13 9.96 -2.04
N ALA A 570 15.68 9.40 -0.95
CA ALA A 570 15.71 10.03 0.36
C ALA A 570 16.82 11.09 0.52
N VAL A 571 17.76 11.17 -0.44
CA VAL A 571 18.96 12.05 -0.36
C VAL A 571 19.69 11.82 0.98
N HIS A 572 19.85 10.55 1.37
CA HIS A 572 20.41 10.13 2.65
C HIS A 572 21.50 9.08 2.47
N GLY A 573 22.51 9.07 3.36
CA GLY A 573 23.65 8.17 3.31
C GLY A 573 24.69 8.55 2.25
N THR A 574 25.62 7.64 1.97
CA THR A 574 26.72 7.85 1.00
C THR A 574 26.61 6.84 -0.14
N ILE A 575 26.55 7.33 -1.37
CA ILE A 575 26.54 6.48 -2.56
C ILE A 575 27.97 6.09 -2.93
N ARG A 576 28.24 4.79 -3.03
CA ARG A 576 29.50 4.24 -3.52
C ARG A 576 29.25 3.35 -4.73
N TYR A 577 30.22 3.27 -5.63
CA TYR A 577 30.06 2.59 -6.90
C TYR A 577 31.30 1.82 -7.33
N THR A 578 31.11 0.90 -8.28
CA THR A 578 32.15 0.20 -9.05
C THR A 578 31.87 0.31 -10.55
N LEU A 579 32.88 0.10 -11.39
CA LEU A 579 32.75 0.14 -12.86
C LEU A 579 32.97 -1.23 -13.54
N ASP A 580 33.21 -2.26 -12.74
CA ASP A 580 33.48 -3.63 -13.19
C ASP A 580 32.33 -4.60 -12.85
N GLY A 581 31.22 -4.07 -12.30
CA GLY A 581 30.07 -4.87 -11.87
C GLY A 581 30.23 -5.57 -10.55
N SER A 582 31.37 -5.45 -9.85
CA SER A 582 31.54 -5.99 -8.50
C SER A 582 30.63 -5.26 -7.51
N ALA A 583 30.28 -5.90 -6.37
CA ALA A 583 29.48 -5.28 -5.34
C ALA A 583 30.26 -4.15 -4.66
N PRO A 584 29.70 -2.91 -4.57
CA PRO A 584 30.34 -1.84 -3.84
C PRO A 584 30.51 -2.16 -2.35
N SER A 585 31.60 -1.67 -1.77
CA SER A 585 31.94 -1.76 -0.35
C SER A 585 32.11 -0.34 0.24
N PRO A 586 32.24 -0.19 1.55
CA PRO A 586 32.58 1.10 2.15
C PRO A 586 33.91 1.70 1.68
N ALA A 587 34.82 0.88 1.14
CA ALA A 587 36.09 1.30 0.56
C ALA A 587 36.00 1.66 -0.93
N SER A 588 34.89 1.34 -1.62
CA SER A 588 34.68 1.67 -3.04
C SER A 588 34.63 3.18 -3.27
N PRO A 589 34.90 3.67 -4.49
CA PRO A 589 34.84 5.09 -4.84
C PRO A 589 33.54 5.75 -4.39
N LEU A 590 33.67 6.95 -3.80
CA LEU A 590 32.54 7.78 -3.40
C LEU A 590 31.99 8.50 -4.65
N TYR A 591 30.67 8.47 -4.82
CA TYR A 591 30.02 9.26 -5.84
C TYR A 591 29.94 10.73 -5.42
N ALA A 592 30.57 11.61 -6.23
CA ALA A 592 30.64 13.04 -5.97
C ALA A 592 29.97 13.88 -7.09
N GLY A 593 29.49 13.26 -8.15
CA GLY A 593 28.89 13.95 -9.30
C GLY A 593 28.85 13.06 -10.55
N PRO A 594 28.32 13.56 -11.67
CA PRO A 594 28.09 12.77 -12.88
C PRO A 594 29.33 11.98 -13.35
N LEU A 595 29.13 10.68 -13.62
CA LEU A 595 30.18 9.75 -14.05
C LEU A 595 30.19 9.65 -15.58
N THR A 596 31.33 9.87 -16.21
CA THR A 596 31.53 9.52 -17.62
C THR A 596 32.17 8.14 -17.71
N VAL A 597 31.46 7.19 -18.33
CA VAL A 597 31.82 5.76 -18.35
C VAL A 597 31.91 5.29 -19.81
N PRO A 598 33.00 4.62 -20.22
CA PRO A 598 33.06 3.97 -21.53
C PRO A 598 31.93 2.94 -21.69
N LEU A 599 31.45 2.74 -22.91
CA LEU A 599 30.49 1.67 -23.19
C LEU A 599 31.05 0.28 -22.89
N GLY A 600 30.14 -0.67 -22.58
CA GLY A 600 30.51 -2.03 -22.24
C GLY A 600 30.96 -2.23 -20.79
N ARG A 601 30.66 -1.27 -19.93
CA ARG A 601 30.89 -1.37 -18.47
C ARG A 601 29.59 -1.59 -17.73
N THR A 602 29.67 -2.26 -16.58
CA THR A 602 28.57 -2.34 -15.63
C THR A 602 28.88 -1.45 -14.42
N VAL A 603 28.17 -0.36 -14.31
CA VAL A 603 28.22 0.51 -13.12
C VAL A 603 27.31 -0.09 -12.06
N ARG A 604 27.87 -0.46 -10.90
CA ARG A 604 27.09 -0.95 -9.78
C ARG A 604 27.22 -0.01 -8.60
N ALA A 605 26.11 0.35 -7.96
CA ALA A 605 26.11 1.30 -6.85
C ALA A 605 25.14 0.91 -5.74
N THR A 606 25.46 1.33 -4.52
CA THR A 606 24.57 1.25 -3.38
C THR A 606 24.79 2.41 -2.42
N THR A 607 23.80 2.65 -1.56
CA THR A 607 23.86 3.62 -0.47
C THR A 607 24.30 2.95 0.81
N PHE A 608 25.26 3.55 1.50
CA PHE A 608 25.73 3.14 2.82
C PHE A 608 25.24 4.11 3.89
N GLY A 609 24.83 3.59 5.04
CA GLY A 609 24.44 4.35 6.21
C GLY A 609 25.63 4.92 6.99
N THR A 610 25.29 5.54 8.11
CA THR A 610 26.27 6.22 8.99
C THR A 610 27.27 5.26 9.63
N ASP A 611 26.92 3.99 9.81
CA ASP A 611 27.79 2.93 10.34
C ASP A 611 28.52 2.13 9.26
N GLY A 612 28.39 2.53 8.00
CA GLY A 612 28.96 1.84 6.85
C GLY A 612 28.23 0.57 6.41
N ALA A 613 27.07 0.25 7.00
CA ALA A 613 26.21 -0.83 6.52
C ALA A 613 25.40 -0.41 5.26
N PRO A 614 25.13 -1.32 4.32
CA PRO A 614 24.30 -0.99 3.16
C PRO A 614 22.84 -0.77 3.59
N LEU A 615 22.25 0.35 3.16
CA LEU A 615 20.84 0.68 3.36
C LEU A 615 19.96 0.05 2.29
N ALA A 616 20.51 -0.19 1.10
CA ALA A 616 19.82 -0.79 -0.04
C ALA A 616 20.68 -1.89 -0.69
N ALA A 617 20.03 -2.79 -1.41
CA ALA A 617 20.71 -3.73 -2.28
C ALA A 617 21.44 -3.00 -3.42
N PRO A 618 22.61 -3.44 -3.87
CA PRO A 618 23.29 -2.82 -4.99
C PRO A 618 22.49 -2.96 -6.28
N ARG A 619 22.24 -1.85 -6.99
CA ARG A 619 21.68 -1.82 -8.33
C ARG A 619 22.76 -1.65 -9.37
N ALA A 620 22.48 -2.08 -10.60
CA ALA A 620 23.44 -2.03 -11.69
C ALA A 620 22.85 -1.32 -12.91
N PHE A 621 23.70 -0.60 -13.64
CA PHE A 621 23.43 -0.04 -14.94
C PHE A 621 24.46 -0.55 -15.95
N ASP A 622 23.98 -1.26 -16.95
CA ASP A 622 24.81 -1.76 -18.06
C ASP A 622 24.92 -0.67 -19.15
N THR A 623 26.14 -0.24 -19.43
CA THR A 623 26.42 0.76 -20.48
C THR A 623 26.70 0.12 -21.85
N SER A 624 26.47 -1.19 -22.06
CA SER A 624 26.64 -1.81 -23.36
C SER A 624 25.68 -1.21 -24.40
N VAL A 625 26.09 -1.23 -25.68
CA VAL A 625 25.23 -0.81 -26.80
C VAL A 625 23.91 -1.58 -26.75
N ALA A 626 23.94 -2.87 -26.47
CA ALA A 626 22.73 -3.69 -26.37
C ALA A 626 21.77 -3.22 -25.28
N ALA A 627 22.30 -2.81 -24.11
CA ALA A 627 21.48 -2.27 -23.02
C ALA A 627 20.94 -0.86 -23.33
N LEU A 628 21.71 -0.02 -23.98
CA LEU A 628 21.26 1.32 -24.41
C LEU A 628 20.20 1.24 -25.52
N LEU A 629 20.23 0.21 -26.36
CA LEU A 629 19.27 -0.06 -27.42
C LEU A 629 18.11 -0.97 -26.97
N ARG A 630 17.86 -1.05 -25.65
CA ARG A 630 16.79 -1.85 -25.06
C ARG A 630 16.01 -1.03 -24.04
N THR A 631 14.73 -1.33 -23.93
CA THR A 631 13.87 -0.83 -22.87
C THR A 631 12.92 -1.91 -22.40
N ASP A 632 12.68 -1.98 -21.11
CA ASP A 632 11.78 -2.95 -20.49
C ASP A 632 10.42 -2.29 -20.21
N SER A 633 9.39 -3.09 -20.07
CA SER A 633 7.99 -2.65 -19.87
C SER A 633 7.84 -1.53 -18.84
N VAL A 634 8.51 -1.66 -17.70
CA VAL A 634 8.40 -0.73 -16.57
C VAL A 634 8.92 0.68 -16.82
N THR A 635 9.61 0.89 -17.95
CA THR A 635 10.08 2.20 -18.40
C THR A 635 9.27 2.78 -19.57
N LEU A 636 8.28 2.02 -20.09
CA LEU A 636 7.35 2.50 -21.10
C LEU A 636 6.28 3.39 -20.47
N SER A 637 5.80 4.37 -21.23
CA SER A 637 4.63 5.19 -20.87
C SER A 637 3.42 4.81 -21.71
N ALA A 638 2.20 5.18 -21.29
CA ALA A 638 1.07 5.13 -22.19
C ALA A 638 1.18 6.21 -23.28
N CYS A 639 0.62 5.96 -24.47
CA CYS A 639 0.63 6.94 -25.56
C CYS A 639 -0.15 8.20 -25.20
N SER A 640 -1.28 8.06 -24.48
CA SER A 640 -2.21 9.13 -24.13
C SER A 640 -1.96 9.78 -22.77
N GLY A 641 -0.98 9.33 -21.98
CA GLY A 641 -0.76 9.86 -20.64
C GLY A 641 -0.01 8.93 -19.71
N GLY A 642 -0.45 8.85 -18.45
CA GLY A 642 0.17 8.03 -17.41
C GLY A 642 -0.11 6.54 -17.58
N ILE A 643 0.74 5.72 -16.95
CA ILE A 643 0.47 4.30 -16.75
C ILE A 643 -0.60 4.16 -15.66
N GLU A 644 -1.63 3.35 -15.93
CA GLU A 644 -2.72 3.09 -14.97
C GLU A 644 -2.39 1.92 -14.03
N LEU A 645 -1.68 0.90 -14.54
CA LEU A 645 -1.37 -0.30 -13.80
C LEU A 645 0.03 -0.83 -14.12
N ARG A 646 0.66 -1.44 -13.11
CA ARG A 646 1.83 -2.29 -13.27
C ARG A 646 1.44 -3.69 -12.82
N LEU A 647 1.30 -4.60 -13.76
CA LEU A 647 0.69 -5.92 -13.58
C LEU A 647 1.74 -7.05 -13.60
N PRO A 648 1.52 -8.15 -12.86
CA PRO A 648 2.28 -9.38 -13.03
C PRO A 648 1.85 -10.13 -14.30
N LEU A 649 2.64 -11.11 -14.74
CA LEU A 649 2.28 -11.98 -15.87
C LEU A 649 1.06 -12.85 -15.56
N THR A 650 0.93 -13.29 -14.31
CA THR A 650 -0.22 -14.08 -13.82
C THR A 650 -0.86 -13.35 -12.64
N PRO A 651 -2.18 -13.26 -12.54
CA PRO A 651 -2.88 -12.45 -11.54
C PRO A 651 -2.52 -12.77 -10.09
N ASP A 652 -2.31 -14.03 -9.74
CA ASP A 652 -2.00 -14.47 -8.37
C ASP A 652 -0.53 -14.87 -8.19
N ALA A 653 0.40 -14.20 -8.93
CA ALA A 653 1.83 -14.43 -8.75
C ALA A 653 2.27 -14.09 -7.32
N THR A 654 2.86 -15.04 -6.62
CA THR A 654 3.24 -14.91 -5.20
C THR A 654 4.69 -14.49 -4.97
N ALA A 655 5.45 -14.25 -6.03
CA ALA A 655 6.85 -13.85 -5.97
C ALA A 655 7.09 -12.53 -6.71
N PHE A 656 8.18 -11.85 -6.34
CA PHE A 656 8.70 -10.73 -7.12
C PHE A 656 9.09 -11.26 -8.51
N GLY A 657 8.39 -10.79 -9.52
CA GLY A 657 8.58 -11.22 -10.91
C GLY A 657 8.53 -10.04 -11.88
N PRO A 658 8.63 -10.31 -13.18
CA PRO A 658 8.50 -9.26 -14.19
C PRO A 658 7.17 -8.54 -14.04
N ALA A 659 7.24 -7.21 -14.06
CA ALA A 659 6.06 -6.34 -14.03
C ALA A 659 5.87 -5.68 -15.39
N PHE A 660 4.61 -5.54 -15.78
CA PHE A 660 4.21 -5.01 -17.08
C PHE A 660 3.41 -3.73 -16.89
N ASN A 661 3.96 -2.62 -17.36
CA ASN A 661 3.20 -1.38 -17.46
C ASN A 661 2.05 -1.57 -18.45
N SER A 662 0.87 -1.15 -18.06
CA SER A 662 -0.34 -1.27 -18.87
C SER A 662 -1.27 -0.09 -18.63
N ASN A 663 -2.06 0.23 -19.64
CA ASN A 663 -3.22 1.10 -19.48
C ASN A 663 -4.45 0.33 -19.98
N ILE A 664 -5.36 -0.02 -19.07
CA ILE A 664 -6.56 -0.80 -19.41
C ILE A 664 -7.55 -0.02 -20.26
N PHE A 665 -7.45 1.31 -20.30
CA PHE A 665 -8.30 2.20 -21.09
C PHE A 665 -7.69 2.56 -22.46
N ASP A 666 -6.38 2.36 -22.65
CA ASP A 666 -5.67 2.67 -23.90
C ASP A 666 -4.60 1.61 -24.18
N GLY A 667 -4.85 0.75 -25.17
CA GLY A 667 -3.96 -0.33 -25.54
C GLY A 667 -2.67 0.11 -26.25
N CYS A 668 -2.22 1.37 -26.05
CA CYS A 668 -1.02 1.94 -26.67
C CYS A 668 0.06 2.27 -25.65
N LEU A 669 1.28 1.73 -25.85
CA LEU A 669 2.48 2.00 -25.06
C LEU A 669 3.56 2.63 -25.93
N ALA A 670 4.37 3.50 -25.33
CA ALA A 670 5.43 4.25 -26.02
C ALA A 670 6.78 4.16 -25.31
N TRP A 671 7.82 3.87 -26.08
CA TRP A 671 9.20 4.15 -25.72
C TRP A 671 9.51 5.59 -26.12
N ARG A 672 9.47 6.51 -25.15
CA ARG A 672 9.75 7.92 -25.39
C ARG A 672 11.24 8.15 -25.70
N GLY A 673 11.52 8.91 -26.75
CA GLY A 673 12.87 9.24 -27.15
C GLY A 673 13.73 8.00 -27.50
N ALA A 674 13.13 7.00 -28.15
CA ALA A 674 13.86 5.81 -28.59
C ALA A 674 15.00 6.17 -29.52
N PRO A 675 16.21 5.53 -29.39
CA PRO A 675 17.41 5.86 -30.17
C PRO A 675 17.35 5.23 -31.57
N LEU A 676 16.35 5.62 -32.38
CA LEU A 676 16.04 5.02 -33.66
C LEU A 676 17.08 5.35 -34.73
N SER A 677 17.78 6.50 -34.62
CA SER A 677 18.79 6.97 -35.60
C SER A 677 20.03 6.08 -35.65
N VAL A 678 20.29 5.29 -34.62
CA VAL A 678 21.45 4.37 -34.54
C VAL A 678 21.06 2.90 -34.71
N ALA A 679 19.83 2.64 -35.16
CA ALA A 679 19.28 1.31 -35.32
C ALA A 679 18.73 1.05 -36.72
N LYS A 680 18.72 -0.21 -37.18
CA LYS A 680 18.18 -0.65 -38.47
C LYS A 680 16.89 -1.46 -38.37
N ALA A 681 16.65 -2.08 -37.21
CA ALA A 681 15.49 -2.95 -36.96
C ALA A 681 15.08 -2.89 -35.49
N TYR A 682 13.86 -3.34 -35.24
CA TYR A 682 13.31 -3.44 -33.89
C TYR A 682 12.74 -4.83 -33.63
N ARG A 683 12.73 -5.22 -32.35
CA ARG A 683 12.07 -6.40 -31.82
C ARG A 683 11.18 -5.96 -30.65
N VAL A 684 9.95 -6.44 -30.66
CA VAL A 684 8.97 -6.25 -29.58
C VAL A 684 8.64 -7.63 -28.98
N ASP A 685 9.00 -7.84 -27.73
CA ASP A 685 8.57 -8.99 -26.97
C ASP A 685 7.31 -8.60 -26.20
N VAL A 686 6.25 -9.42 -26.29
CA VAL A 686 4.90 -9.15 -25.78
C VAL A 686 4.50 -10.21 -24.80
N GLY A 687 3.98 -9.80 -23.64
CA GLY A 687 3.31 -10.66 -22.69
C GLY A 687 1.79 -10.59 -22.86
N ARG A 688 1.12 -11.73 -22.74
CA ARG A 688 -0.33 -11.81 -22.71
C ARG A 688 -0.78 -11.96 -21.26
N LEU A 689 -1.63 -11.03 -20.80
CA LEU A 689 -2.11 -10.91 -19.43
C LEU A 689 -3.60 -11.24 -19.38
N ALA A 690 -4.09 -11.61 -18.19
CA ALA A 690 -5.52 -11.70 -17.95
C ALA A 690 -6.17 -10.31 -18.05
N ARG A 691 -7.35 -10.24 -18.67
CA ARG A 691 -8.22 -9.07 -18.62
C ARG A 691 -9.26 -9.31 -17.55
N ASN A 692 -8.98 -8.83 -16.34
CA ASN A 692 -9.78 -9.11 -15.16
C ASN A 692 -10.13 -7.82 -14.38
N PHE A 693 -10.82 -6.91 -15.08
CA PHE A 693 -11.21 -5.62 -14.50
C PHE A 693 -12.72 -5.44 -14.61
N GLY A 694 -13.39 -5.21 -13.49
CA GLY A 694 -14.74 -4.68 -13.42
C GLY A 694 -14.67 -3.17 -13.65
N LEU A 695 -15.11 -2.70 -14.81
CA LEU A 695 -15.00 -1.29 -15.18
C LEU A 695 -16.22 -0.47 -14.79
N ALA A 696 -17.34 -1.12 -14.41
CA ALA A 696 -18.61 -0.45 -14.12
C ALA A 696 -18.90 0.67 -15.14
N HIS A 697 -19.12 1.92 -14.68
CA HIS A 697 -19.35 3.07 -15.55
C HIS A 697 -18.07 3.60 -16.23
N ALA A 698 -16.87 3.15 -15.81
CA ALA A 698 -15.62 3.58 -16.41
C ALA A 698 -15.35 2.98 -17.80
N PHE A 699 -16.18 2.03 -18.27
CA PHE A 699 -16.04 1.48 -19.62
C PHE A 699 -16.12 2.56 -20.73
N THR A 700 -16.77 3.70 -20.47
CA THR A 700 -16.85 4.84 -21.41
C THR A 700 -15.50 5.51 -21.65
N ARG A 701 -14.51 5.26 -20.81
CA ARG A 701 -13.12 5.75 -20.96
C ARG A 701 -12.29 4.92 -21.94
N LEU A 702 -12.77 3.72 -22.32
CA LEU A 702 -12.06 2.82 -23.20
C LEU A 702 -11.84 3.45 -24.58
N LYS A 703 -10.59 3.56 -24.99
CA LYS A 703 -10.20 3.92 -26.34
C LYS A 703 -10.17 2.65 -27.18
N THR A 704 -11.08 2.55 -28.11
CA THR A 704 -11.23 1.36 -28.97
C THR A 704 -10.36 1.48 -30.20
N TYR A 705 -9.49 0.49 -30.41
CA TYR A 705 -8.72 0.31 -31.63
C TYR A 705 -9.33 -0.92 -32.35
N TYR A 706 -10.02 -0.67 -33.47
CA TYR A 706 -10.75 -1.71 -34.18
C TYR A 706 -9.77 -2.69 -34.87
N PRO A 707 -9.89 -4.01 -34.61
CA PRO A 707 -9.05 -5.01 -35.24
C PRO A 707 -9.42 -5.24 -36.71
N ALA A 708 -8.41 -5.49 -37.56
CA ALA A 708 -8.59 -5.93 -38.92
C ALA A 708 -8.58 -7.48 -39.05
N THR A 709 -7.98 -8.17 -38.06
CA THR A 709 -7.93 -9.64 -37.99
C THR A 709 -8.76 -10.16 -36.81
N THR A 710 -9.04 -11.46 -36.76
CA THR A 710 -9.89 -12.10 -35.74
C THR A 710 -9.42 -11.86 -34.33
N PHE A 711 -8.09 -11.86 -34.08
CA PHE A 711 -7.52 -11.71 -32.74
C PHE A 711 -6.84 -10.35 -32.54
N GLY A 712 -6.89 -9.47 -33.57
CA GLY A 712 -6.28 -8.15 -33.55
C GLY A 712 -4.83 -8.15 -34.01
N GLU A 713 -4.19 -7.00 -33.88
CA GLU A 713 -2.82 -6.74 -34.33
C GLU A 713 -2.00 -6.00 -33.28
N LEU A 714 -0.68 -6.21 -33.33
CA LEU A 714 0.29 -5.25 -32.83
C LEU A 714 0.67 -4.29 -33.97
N VAL A 715 0.37 -3.02 -33.78
CA VAL A 715 0.74 -1.93 -34.72
C VAL A 715 1.89 -1.13 -34.13
N VAL A 716 3.03 -1.09 -34.84
CA VAL A 716 4.22 -0.33 -34.42
C VAL A 716 4.35 0.93 -35.27
N ARG A 717 4.57 2.09 -34.60
CA ARG A 717 4.76 3.40 -35.23
C ARG A 717 6.06 4.02 -34.76
N GLY A 718 6.78 4.68 -35.66
CA GLY A 718 8.04 5.37 -35.38
C GLY A 718 7.90 6.88 -35.54
N GLY A 719 8.61 7.66 -34.72
CA GLY A 719 8.61 9.12 -34.76
C GLY A 719 7.39 9.80 -34.14
N GLY A 720 6.47 9.00 -33.53
CA GLY A 720 5.28 9.47 -32.84
C GLY A 720 4.15 8.47 -32.91
N CYS A 721 3.16 8.60 -32.02
CA CYS A 721 2.07 7.62 -31.88
C CYS A 721 0.96 7.81 -32.93
N ASP A 722 0.88 8.96 -33.56
CA ASP A 722 -0.10 9.27 -34.61
C ASP A 722 0.48 9.11 -36.05
N GLY A 723 1.75 8.73 -36.15
CA GLY A 723 2.44 8.53 -37.43
C GLY A 723 1.96 7.29 -38.20
N PRO A 724 2.42 7.09 -39.45
CA PRO A 724 2.11 5.88 -40.20
C PRO A 724 2.73 4.65 -39.56
N PRO A 725 2.08 3.48 -39.68
CA PRO A 725 2.65 2.23 -39.19
C PRO A 725 3.95 1.89 -39.90
N ILE A 726 4.98 1.49 -39.16
CA ILE A 726 6.22 0.89 -39.69
C ILE A 726 6.20 -0.63 -39.57
N GLY A 727 5.19 -1.19 -38.93
CA GLY A 727 4.91 -2.64 -38.84
C GLY A 727 3.52 -2.90 -38.33
N THR A 728 2.87 -3.93 -38.90
CA THR A 728 1.57 -4.44 -38.44
C THR A 728 1.65 -5.96 -38.41
N PHE A 729 1.40 -6.54 -37.21
CA PHE A 729 1.61 -7.96 -36.95
C PHE A 729 0.31 -8.57 -36.42
N PRO A 730 -0.32 -9.52 -37.16
CA PRO A 730 -1.48 -10.23 -36.63
C PRO A 730 -1.15 -10.96 -35.32
N LEU A 731 -2.04 -10.85 -34.34
CA LEU A 731 -1.95 -11.61 -33.10
C LEU A 731 -2.47 -13.03 -33.34
N PRO A 732 -1.81 -14.06 -32.81
CA PRO A 732 -2.27 -15.44 -32.94
C PRO A 732 -3.45 -15.73 -32.01
N ASP A 733 -4.12 -16.88 -32.26
CA ASP A 733 -5.18 -17.39 -31.38
C ASP A 733 -4.67 -17.57 -29.94
N PRO A 734 -5.24 -16.84 -28.98
CA PRO A 734 -4.80 -16.93 -27.58
C PRO A 734 -5.04 -18.30 -26.94
N ALA A 735 -5.96 -19.13 -27.48
CA ALA A 735 -6.23 -20.47 -26.95
C ALA A 735 -5.07 -21.46 -27.21
N THR A 736 -4.31 -21.25 -28.27
CA THR A 736 -3.26 -22.18 -28.72
C THR A 736 -1.84 -21.61 -28.68
N ALA A 737 -1.71 -20.29 -28.74
CA ALA A 737 -0.40 -19.63 -28.76
C ALA A 737 0.23 -19.54 -27.35
N PRO A 738 1.57 -19.46 -27.24
CA PRO A 738 2.23 -19.22 -25.97
C PRO A 738 1.89 -17.84 -25.39
N ASN A 739 2.01 -17.68 -24.07
CA ASN A 739 1.72 -16.40 -23.39
C ASN A 739 2.74 -15.29 -23.74
N ARG A 740 3.90 -15.64 -24.28
CA ARG A 740 4.91 -14.70 -24.76
C ARG A 740 5.04 -14.81 -26.27
N LEU A 741 4.98 -13.66 -26.92
CA LEU A 741 5.07 -13.50 -28.38
C LEU A 741 6.24 -12.61 -28.72
N ARG A 742 6.79 -12.76 -29.92
CA ARG A 742 7.89 -11.96 -30.44
C ARG A 742 7.59 -11.46 -31.85
N PHE A 743 7.77 -10.17 -32.05
CA PHE A 743 7.59 -9.52 -33.33
C PHE A 743 8.86 -8.75 -33.72
N THR A 744 9.23 -8.79 -34.99
CA THR A 744 10.40 -8.09 -35.52
C THR A 744 10.03 -7.30 -36.77
N GLY A 745 10.61 -6.13 -36.90
CA GLY A 745 10.41 -5.28 -38.10
C GLY A 745 11.63 -4.42 -38.36
N ASN A 746 11.73 -3.91 -39.61
CA ASN A 746 12.80 -3.01 -40.01
C ASN A 746 12.40 -1.54 -39.79
N LEU A 747 13.36 -0.71 -39.47
CA LEU A 747 13.19 0.73 -39.42
C LEU A 747 13.38 1.30 -40.86
N PRO A 748 12.55 2.25 -41.28
CA PRO A 748 12.79 2.97 -42.55
C PRO A 748 14.16 3.67 -42.58
N ALA A 749 14.77 3.71 -43.74
CA ALA A 749 16.05 4.42 -43.89
C ALA A 749 15.89 5.91 -43.53
N GLY A 750 16.85 6.45 -42.79
CA GLY A 750 16.82 7.85 -42.36
C GLY A 750 15.89 8.14 -41.16
N THR A 751 15.41 7.13 -40.46
CA THR A 751 14.64 7.31 -39.23
C THR A 751 15.48 8.08 -38.18
N THR A 752 14.89 9.13 -37.62
CA THR A 752 15.49 9.94 -36.54
C THR A 752 15.01 9.45 -35.18
N ASP A 753 15.74 9.83 -34.12
CA ASP A 753 15.29 9.58 -32.74
C ASP A 753 13.90 10.16 -32.49
N GLY A 754 13.12 9.44 -31.72
CA GLY A 754 11.74 9.84 -31.42
C GLY A 754 10.98 8.73 -30.71
N ASP A 755 9.68 8.90 -30.56
CA ASP A 755 8.85 7.91 -29.87
C ASP A 755 8.62 6.68 -30.75
N LEU A 756 8.81 5.49 -30.17
CA LEU A 756 8.39 4.22 -30.77
C LEU A 756 7.13 3.73 -30.04
N CYS A 757 6.01 3.71 -30.76
CA CYS A 757 4.71 3.41 -30.20
C CYS A 757 4.20 2.04 -30.62
N MET A 758 3.66 1.27 -29.67
CA MET A 758 3.11 -0.07 -29.83
C MET A 758 1.63 -0.06 -29.44
N THR A 759 0.74 -0.25 -30.39
CA THR A 759 -0.72 -0.26 -30.19
C THR A 759 -1.27 -1.65 -30.40
N PHE A 760 -2.07 -2.15 -29.45
CA PHE A 760 -2.81 -3.39 -29.59
C PHE A 760 -4.26 -3.11 -30.02
N THR A 761 -4.68 -3.70 -31.13
CA THR A 761 -6.06 -3.60 -31.66
C THR A 761 -6.92 -4.80 -31.22
N ALA A 762 -6.49 -5.55 -30.22
CA ALA A 762 -7.14 -6.78 -29.78
C ALA A 762 -8.59 -6.54 -29.31
N PRO A 763 -9.50 -7.52 -29.54
CA PRO A 763 -10.88 -7.43 -29.06
C PRO A 763 -10.93 -7.28 -27.53
N LEU A 764 -11.88 -6.46 -27.04
CA LEU A 764 -12.07 -6.25 -25.60
C LEU A 764 -12.51 -7.50 -24.84
N SER A 765 -13.10 -8.49 -25.53
CA SER A 765 -13.43 -9.81 -24.97
C SER A 765 -12.23 -10.75 -24.85
N GLY A 766 -11.08 -10.38 -25.45
CA GLY A 766 -9.85 -11.16 -25.40
C GLY A 766 -8.93 -10.78 -24.24
N PRO A 767 -7.75 -11.40 -24.16
CA PRO A 767 -6.75 -11.09 -23.15
C PRO A 767 -6.24 -9.65 -23.28
N LEU A 768 -5.58 -9.17 -22.23
CA LEU A 768 -4.83 -7.92 -22.26
C LEU A 768 -3.41 -8.22 -22.78
N TYR A 769 -2.92 -7.42 -23.73
CA TYR A 769 -1.55 -7.51 -24.21
C TYR A 769 -0.72 -6.37 -23.62
N ALA A 770 0.49 -6.70 -23.19
CA ALA A 770 1.47 -5.73 -22.72
C ALA A 770 2.83 -5.97 -23.38
N VAL A 771 3.59 -4.90 -23.58
CA VAL A 771 4.97 -5.00 -24.08
C VAL A 771 5.86 -5.44 -22.92
N GLU A 772 6.58 -6.54 -23.06
CA GLU A 772 7.58 -7.00 -22.09
C GLU A 772 8.90 -6.23 -22.27
N GLN A 773 9.38 -6.16 -23.52
CA GLN A 773 10.64 -5.53 -23.85
C GLN A 773 10.64 -5.04 -25.30
N VAL A 774 11.30 -3.93 -25.54
CA VAL A 774 11.66 -3.49 -26.89
C VAL A 774 13.17 -3.46 -27.02
N SER A 775 13.70 -4.04 -28.10
CA SER A 775 15.12 -4.05 -28.42
C SER A 775 15.32 -3.52 -29.86
N LEU A 776 16.35 -2.72 -30.05
CA LEU A 776 16.75 -2.21 -31.35
C LEU A 776 18.04 -2.93 -31.80
N GLU A 777 18.12 -3.28 -33.07
CA GLU A 777 19.37 -3.77 -33.69
C GLU A 777 20.20 -2.59 -34.16
N PRO A 778 21.48 -2.50 -33.77
CA PRO A 778 22.34 -1.39 -34.22
C PRO A 778 22.52 -1.36 -35.74
N SER A 779 22.67 -0.17 -36.30
CA SER A 779 22.92 0.01 -37.71
C SER A 779 24.27 -0.54 -38.15
N ARG A 780 25.26 -0.55 -37.27
CA ARG A 780 26.61 -1.15 -37.43
C ARG A 780 27.17 -1.59 -36.06
#